data_f277f4672d63cdc6d6e7ab1428001350
#
_entry.id   f277f4672d63cdc6d6e7ab1428001350
#
_cell.length_a   1.000
_cell.length_b   1.000
_cell.length_c   1.000
_cell.angle_alpha   90.00
_cell.angle_beta   90.00
_cell.angle_gamma   90.00
#
_symmetry.space_group_name_H-M   'P 1'
#
loop_
_entity.id
_entity.type
_entity.pdbx_description
1 polymer ?
#
loop_
_entity_poly.entity_id
_entity_poly.type
_entity_poly.pdbx_seq_one_letter_code
_entity_poly.pdbx_strand_id
1 'polypeptide(L)'
;MMPRTLVLGLLLAAGPTMASGQLGYFGQNKVQYQSFAWQVLRGTHVDLYFYPEEEELARVALAYAEESYGVLERRFSHTVRNRIPLIVYASHADFEQTNILPYAPPEGLLGVTDFLKRRVTLPFTGNYMEFRHTLRHELVHVFQLSLATETYLRYPRLGHAALPLWFSEGLAEYFSAGEDPRDEMILRDLTVSGRLPTLGQLTYAGGGIIYPIGGSIVRYLGTTYGDWRLATLYHDVWKYPTFDDALKELYGRSLAQVSDEWQFWMRRRYYRDVDGSTPLALTARRLTPLAIKPTAYRLPDDTTVRVLYFSPADGYASIYSRPLEGEGVRPVVRGERTPEFASFHFFESRINVSPTGIAVFGSRFESRDALMLWDLRGARLVGRYQFPGLVSILSPAWAPDGKSVVFSGLATSGYSDLYRVWLADGRLDRLTTDRYQDLDPSISPDGRSVVFASDRTAFGPHGATNLFVLDLASGAVRHLTYGDWRDETPRWSATTGRIWFTSDRDNTLQIYSVDSSGLGRRETATLNGAFDPQYVDGADGFVFGGFANLSFNLYFARATLDSGAPTIALASERASPGWEWPELSAPAVANTTPTPYKKRYGLDFAAGEAAVAPGLGSQQGAVMLFSDMLNDHQFIATLSSFSYSGSGLGNLLDNLSGSAFYLNQTHRINWGVGAYRLRGLFFEGDFTSLFQETAYGVLGQVRYPISRFRRIEAEFRLEHSDRFDFASNVASEPRRVAWLAANYLTYVKDNSLWLATGPIDGERYSVTAGLVNDVNHGRFDAYVFSGDYRRYLRTSRRTAVAVRALGYWTGGERPRLINIGGSWGLRGYPYFGYVSGTRAWLLSAEWRFPITDYLALGLPIGAVQLPGVQGALFADVARAWTPTTTDRGTLGSWGLGLRMPIAEPLVLRLDMGYRFHRGNVDLYGLPTRDRGPRFVDFFFGFNY
;
A
#
# COMPACT_ATOMS: atom_id res chain seq x y z
N MET A 1 -3.15 -17.23 -1.48
CA MET A 1 -4.53 -17.48 -1.98
C MET A 1 -5.47 -17.48 -0.79
N MET A 2 -6.17 -16.39 -0.52
CA MET A 2 -7.24 -16.40 0.48
C MET A 2 -8.33 -17.40 0.03
N PRO A 3 -8.83 -18.28 0.89
CA PRO A 3 -9.94 -19.14 0.52
C PRO A 3 -11.15 -18.28 0.14
N ARG A 4 -11.75 -18.58 -1.00
CA ARG A 4 -12.94 -17.86 -1.56
C ARG A 4 -14.06 -17.63 -0.56
N THR A 5 -14.20 -18.50 0.44
CA THR A 5 -15.14 -18.42 1.55
C THR A 5 -14.93 -17.19 2.45
N LEU A 6 -13.72 -16.65 2.57
CA LEU A 6 -13.43 -15.53 3.47
C LEU A 6 -13.83 -14.18 2.88
N VAL A 7 -13.67 -14.01 1.56
CA VAL A 7 -14.09 -12.77 0.84
C VAL A 7 -15.61 -12.71 0.75
N LEU A 8 -16.28 -13.84 0.64
CA LEU A 8 -17.73 -13.93 0.55
C LEU A 8 -18.42 -13.68 1.89
N GLY A 9 -17.85 -14.18 3.00
CA GLY A 9 -18.33 -13.87 4.35
C GLY A 9 -18.25 -12.36 4.66
N LEU A 10 -17.29 -11.66 4.07
CA LEU A 10 -17.14 -10.22 4.16
C LEU A 10 -18.20 -9.42 3.39
N LEU A 11 -18.58 -9.88 2.20
CA LEU A 11 -19.60 -9.22 1.37
C LEU A 11 -21.01 -9.52 1.87
N LEU A 12 -21.26 -10.68 2.46
CA LEU A 12 -22.57 -11.06 3.00
C LEU A 12 -22.80 -10.55 4.43
N ALA A 13 -21.75 -10.37 5.24
CA ALA A 13 -21.84 -9.62 6.48
C ALA A 13 -22.17 -8.13 6.25
N ALA A 14 -21.92 -7.60 5.05
CA ALA A 14 -22.33 -6.25 4.67
C ALA A 14 -23.80 -6.15 4.21
N GLY A 15 -24.44 -7.24 3.85
CA GLY A 15 -25.82 -7.24 3.34
C GLY A 15 -26.90 -6.78 4.35
N PRO A 16 -26.97 -7.29 5.59
CA PRO A 16 -27.95 -6.84 6.57
C PRO A 16 -27.59 -5.52 7.26
N THR A 17 -26.33 -5.06 7.15
CA THR A 17 -25.85 -3.83 7.80
C THR A 17 -26.27 -2.55 7.08
N MET A 18 -26.99 -2.62 5.98
CA MET A 18 -27.61 -1.42 5.36
C MET A 18 -28.70 -0.79 6.23
N ALA A 19 -29.18 -1.47 7.28
CA ALA A 19 -29.97 -0.82 8.32
C ALA A 19 -29.14 0.05 9.27
N SER A 20 -27.82 -0.01 9.19
CA SER A 20 -26.90 0.72 10.04
C SER A 20 -26.16 1.82 9.26
N GLY A 21 -26.90 2.86 8.80
CA GLY A 21 -26.31 4.18 8.61
C GLY A 21 -25.69 4.75 9.91
N GLN A 22 -25.45 3.88 10.88
CA GLN A 22 -25.10 4.20 12.26
C GLN A 22 -23.61 4.05 12.57
N LEU A 23 -22.83 3.34 11.71
CA LEU A 23 -21.40 3.18 11.94
C LEU A 23 -20.69 3.64 10.67
N GLY A 24 -20.13 4.87 10.73
CA GLY A 24 -19.40 5.46 9.62
C GLY A 24 -18.31 4.51 9.10
N TYR A 25 -18.31 4.25 7.79
CA TYR A 25 -17.25 3.53 7.13
C TYR A 25 -15.99 4.43 7.09
N PHE A 26 -14.95 4.04 7.79
CA PHE A 26 -13.67 4.72 7.78
C PHE A 26 -12.80 4.21 6.63
N GLY A 27 -11.67 4.85 6.44
CA GLY A 27 -10.64 4.52 5.46
C GLY A 27 -10.19 5.75 4.68
N GLN A 28 -8.94 5.68 4.19
CA GLN A 28 -8.40 6.69 3.29
C GLN A 28 -9.08 6.59 1.92
N ASN A 29 -9.15 7.72 1.22
CA ASN A 29 -9.81 7.81 -0.07
C ASN A 29 -8.82 7.57 -1.22
N LYS A 30 -9.28 6.92 -2.28
CA LYS A 30 -8.76 7.15 -3.62
C LYS A 30 -9.37 8.45 -4.14
N VAL A 31 -8.56 9.28 -4.76
CA VAL A 31 -9.02 10.56 -5.29
C VAL A 31 -8.70 10.61 -6.77
N GLN A 32 -9.73 10.69 -7.60
CA GLN A 32 -9.59 10.91 -9.03
C GLN A 32 -9.35 12.40 -9.26
N TYR A 33 -8.09 12.82 -9.30
CA TYR A 33 -7.72 14.21 -9.49
C TYR A 33 -7.89 14.68 -10.93
N GLN A 34 -7.71 13.75 -11.89
CA GLN A 34 -7.85 14.01 -13.32
C GLN A 34 -8.63 12.89 -14.01
N SER A 35 -9.13 13.17 -15.19
CA SER A 35 -9.82 12.19 -16.04
C SER A 35 -8.94 11.88 -17.24
N PHE A 36 -8.66 10.61 -17.46
CA PHE A 36 -7.82 10.14 -18.55
C PHE A 36 -8.64 9.86 -19.81
N ALA A 37 -8.18 10.36 -20.95
CA ALA A 37 -8.77 10.08 -22.26
C ALA A 37 -8.23 8.75 -22.84
N TRP A 38 -8.62 7.64 -22.22
CA TRP A 38 -8.09 6.32 -22.53
C TRP A 38 -8.18 5.91 -24.00
N GLN A 39 -7.09 5.39 -24.51
CA GLN A 39 -6.94 4.79 -25.85
C GLN A 39 -6.39 3.37 -25.73
N VAL A 40 -6.45 2.63 -26.82
CA VAL A 40 -5.95 1.24 -26.88
C VAL A 40 -5.06 1.05 -28.10
N LEU A 41 -3.85 0.56 -27.86
CA LEU A 41 -2.96 -0.01 -28.89
C LEU A 41 -3.12 -1.52 -28.87
N ARG A 42 -3.42 -2.11 -30.03
CA ARG A 42 -3.60 -3.56 -30.16
C ARG A 42 -2.37 -4.20 -30.77
N GLY A 43 -1.59 -4.90 -29.94
CA GLY A 43 -0.51 -5.77 -30.37
C GLY A 43 -1.00 -7.17 -30.80
N THR A 44 -0.06 -8.08 -30.95
CA THR A 44 -0.34 -9.48 -31.30
C THR A 44 -0.96 -10.23 -30.12
N HIS A 45 -0.34 -10.09 -28.94
CA HIS A 45 -0.71 -10.80 -27.72
C HIS A 45 -1.24 -9.88 -26.61
N VAL A 46 -1.09 -8.54 -26.77
CA VAL A 46 -1.38 -7.56 -25.75
C VAL A 46 -2.32 -6.49 -26.29
N ASP A 47 -3.34 -6.12 -25.50
CA ASP A 47 -4.15 -4.91 -25.67
C ASP A 47 -3.66 -3.89 -24.64
N LEU A 48 -2.93 -2.84 -25.09
CA LEU A 48 -2.34 -1.84 -24.21
C LEU A 48 -3.24 -0.61 -24.09
N TYR A 49 -3.59 -0.25 -22.84
CA TYR A 49 -4.42 0.90 -22.48
C TYR A 49 -3.54 2.03 -21.97
N PHE A 50 -3.72 3.22 -22.53
CA PHE A 50 -2.92 4.41 -22.27
C PHE A 50 -3.73 5.69 -22.53
N TYR A 51 -3.19 6.86 -22.23
CA TYR A 51 -3.76 8.16 -22.58
C TYR A 51 -2.78 8.97 -23.44
N PRO A 52 -3.28 9.98 -24.23
CA PRO A 52 -2.47 10.59 -25.31
C PRO A 52 -1.12 11.17 -24.89
N GLU A 53 -1.03 11.66 -23.65
CA GLU A 53 0.19 12.28 -23.11
C GLU A 53 1.37 11.31 -23.01
N GLU A 54 1.10 9.99 -22.94
CA GLU A 54 2.10 8.92 -22.82
C GLU A 54 2.21 8.02 -24.05
N GLU A 55 1.78 8.47 -25.24
CA GLU A 55 1.74 7.60 -26.45
C GLU A 55 3.10 6.99 -26.78
N GLU A 56 4.21 7.74 -26.65
CA GLU A 56 5.55 7.19 -26.91
C GLU A 56 5.92 6.10 -25.91
N LEU A 57 5.68 6.34 -24.61
CA LEU A 57 5.85 5.34 -23.57
C LEU A 57 4.99 4.09 -23.86
N ALA A 58 3.75 4.28 -24.28
CA ALA A 58 2.85 3.17 -24.62
C ALA A 58 3.39 2.31 -25.77
N ARG A 59 4.02 2.90 -26.77
CA ARG A 59 4.65 2.16 -27.88
C ARG A 59 5.86 1.36 -27.41
N VAL A 60 6.69 1.93 -26.54
CA VAL A 60 7.82 1.23 -25.90
C VAL A 60 7.30 0.07 -25.03
N ALA A 61 6.29 0.34 -24.21
CA ALA A 61 5.66 -0.67 -23.37
C ALA A 61 5.09 -1.84 -24.20
N LEU A 62 4.45 -1.56 -25.34
CA LEU A 62 3.93 -2.60 -26.22
C LEU A 62 5.07 -3.44 -26.82
N ALA A 63 6.18 -2.80 -27.23
CA ALA A 63 7.35 -3.52 -27.73
C ALA A 63 7.95 -4.46 -26.67
N TYR A 64 8.13 -3.98 -25.45
CA TYR A 64 8.62 -4.78 -24.33
C TYR A 64 7.67 -5.90 -23.94
N ALA A 65 6.36 -5.66 -24.00
CA ALA A 65 5.35 -6.67 -23.70
C ALA A 65 5.36 -7.82 -24.72
N GLU A 66 5.41 -7.51 -26.02
CA GLU A 66 5.44 -8.52 -27.09
C GLU A 66 6.75 -9.33 -27.05
N GLU A 67 7.90 -8.66 -26.84
CA GLU A 67 9.20 -9.33 -26.64
C GLU A 67 9.15 -10.26 -25.44
N SER A 68 8.65 -9.75 -24.30
CA SER A 68 8.56 -10.51 -23.06
C SER A 68 7.61 -11.70 -23.19
N TYR A 69 6.48 -11.53 -23.88
CA TYR A 69 5.56 -12.63 -24.18
C TYR A 69 6.27 -13.77 -24.92
N GLY A 70 7.02 -13.46 -25.99
CA GLY A 70 7.75 -14.48 -26.75
C GLY A 70 8.82 -15.21 -25.94
N VAL A 71 9.47 -14.53 -24.98
CA VAL A 71 10.42 -15.14 -24.05
C VAL A 71 9.69 -16.08 -23.07
N LEU A 72 8.60 -15.62 -22.48
CA LEU A 72 7.84 -16.36 -21.46
C LEU A 72 7.09 -17.56 -22.06
N GLU A 73 6.54 -17.43 -23.29
CA GLU A 73 5.89 -18.54 -24.00
C GLU A 73 6.87 -19.73 -24.15
N ARG A 74 8.12 -19.45 -24.53
CA ARG A 74 9.15 -20.50 -24.62
C ARG A 74 9.55 -21.05 -23.25
N ARG A 75 9.76 -20.18 -22.24
CA ARG A 75 10.18 -20.61 -20.90
C ARG A 75 9.13 -21.45 -20.19
N PHE A 76 7.85 -21.07 -20.30
CA PHE A 76 6.74 -21.82 -19.72
C PHE A 76 6.25 -22.95 -20.60
N SER A 77 6.65 -23.05 -21.87
CA SER A 77 6.06 -23.96 -22.86
C SER A 77 4.52 -23.87 -22.86
N HIS A 78 4.00 -22.64 -22.78
CA HIS A 78 2.58 -22.36 -22.61
C HIS A 78 2.17 -21.10 -23.38
N THR A 79 1.06 -21.18 -24.11
CA THR A 79 0.46 -20.04 -24.83
C THR A 79 -0.74 -19.50 -24.08
N VAL A 80 -0.75 -18.21 -23.78
CA VAL A 80 -1.92 -17.54 -23.20
C VAL A 80 -2.95 -17.29 -24.28
N ARG A 81 -4.13 -17.90 -24.19
CA ARG A 81 -5.13 -17.91 -25.27
C ARG A 81 -5.75 -16.57 -25.60
N ASN A 82 -5.95 -15.72 -24.61
CA ASN A 82 -6.58 -14.41 -24.78
C ASN A 82 -5.52 -13.32 -24.77
N ARG A 83 -5.78 -12.20 -25.45
CA ARG A 83 -4.95 -11.03 -25.35
C ARG A 83 -4.89 -10.55 -23.91
N ILE A 84 -3.72 -10.12 -23.52
CA ILE A 84 -3.42 -9.64 -22.16
C ILE A 84 -3.75 -8.17 -22.09
N PRO A 85 -4.68 -7.72 -21.23
CA PRO A 85 -4.88 -6.30 -20.99
C PRO A 85 -3.69 -5.73 -20.19
N LEU A 86 -3.01 -4.75 -20.77
CA LEU A 86 -1.89 -4.04 -20.15
C LEU A 86 -2.27 -2.56 -19.99
N ILE A 87 -2.35 -2.06 -18.76
CA ILE A 87 -2.72 -0.69 -18.45
C ILE A 87 -1.48 0.01 -17.92
N VAL A 88 -1.07 1.07 -18.61
CA VAL A 88 0.12 1.85 -18.27
C VAL A 88 -0.31 3.21 -17.76
N TYR A 89 0.43 3.73 -16.80
CA TYR A 89 0.30 5.09 -16.28
C TYR A 89 1.65 5.79 -16.41
N ALA A 90 1.66 7.04 -16.86
CA ALA A 90 2.88 7.83 -17.03
C ALA A 90 3.63 8.10 -15.72
N SER A 91 2.98 7.89 -14.58
CA SER A 91 3.58 8.09 -13.27
C SER A 91 2.91 7.25 -12.17
N HIS A 92 3.60 7.07 -11.06
CA HIS A 92 3.01 6.48 -9.86
C HIS A 92 1.83 7.32 -9.32
N ALA A 93 1.87 8.64 -9.45
CA ALA A 93 0.78 9.54 -9.07
C ALA A 93 -0.51 9.27 -9.82
N ASP A 94 -0.41 8.96 -11.10
CA ASP A 94 -1.55 8.60 -11.92
C ASP A 94 -2.03 7.18 -11.60
N PHE A 95 -1.09 6.26 -11.33
CA PHE A 95 -1.40 4.90 -10.91
C PHE A 95 -2.17 4.85 -9.57
N GLU A 96 -1.88 5.75 -8.62
CA GLU A 96 -2.66 5.84 -7.37
C GLU A 96 -4.16 6.11 -7.59
N GLN A 97 -4.54 6.61 -8.77
CA GLN A 97 -5.93 6.87 -9.15
C GLN A 97 -6.64 5.64 -9.76
N THR A 98 -5.93 4.53 -9.98
CA THR A 98 -6.53 3.32 -10.58
C THR A 98 -7.71 2.79 -9.78
N ASN A 99 -8.78 2.39 -10.47
CA ASN A 99 -9.93 1.72 -9.86
C ASN A 99 -9.82 0.19 -9.84
N ILE A 100 -8.74 -0.36 -10.42
CA ILE A 100 -8.46 -1.80 -10.43
C ILE A 100 -8.20 -2.32 -9.02
N LEU A 101 -7.47 -1.56 -8.22
CA LEU A 101 -7.26 -1.86 -6.80
C LEU A 101 -8.33 -1.22 -5.92
N PRO A 102 -8.80 -1.88 -4.86
CA PRO A 102 -9.79 -1.31 -3.94
C PRO A 102 -9.22 -0.22 -3.02
N TYR A 103 -7.91 -0.05 -2.99
CA TYR A 103 -7.17 0.95 -2.20
C TYR A 103 -6.21 1.74 -3.09
N ALA A 104 -5.72 2.89 -2.62
CA ALA A 104 -4.67 3.62 -3.31
C ALA A 104 -3.34 2.84 -3.21
N PRO A 105 -2.68 2.52 -4.35
CA PRO A 105 -1.40 1.82 -4.34
C PRO A 105 -0.37 2.54 -3.47
N PRO A 106 0.38 1.83 -2.60
CA PRO A 106 1.50 2.43 -1.89
C PRO A 106 2.66 2.74 -2.84
N GLU A 107 3.49 3.72 -2.51
CA GLU A 107 4.59 4.22 -3.34
C GLU A 107 5.57 3.12 -3.81
N GLY A 108 5.78 2.09 -3.01
CA GLY A 108 6.65 0.95 -3.38
C GLY A 108 5.99 -0.13 -4.24
N LEU A 109 4.73 0.03 -4.68
CA LEU A 109 4.06 -0.91 -5.58
C LEU A 109 4.31 -0.48 -7.02
N LEU A 110 5.18 -1.19 -7.73
CA LEU A 110 5.60 -0.86 -9.11
C LEU A 110 4.73 -1.52 -10.18
N GLY A 111 3.88 -2.47 -9.82
CA GLY A 111 2.98 -3.15 -10.72
C GLY A 111 2.00 -4.06 -9.97
N VAL A 112 1.00 -4.51 -10.68
CA VAL A 112 0.04 -5.50 -10.18
C VAL A 112 -0.59 -6.28 -11.32
N THR A 113 -0.68 -7.59 -11.15
CA THR A 113 -1.45 -8.48 -12.01
C THR A 113 -2.72 -8.93 -11.31
N ASP A 114 -3.85 -8.45 -11.79
CA ASP A 114 -5.18 -8.78 -11.27
C ASP A 114 -5.61 -10.19 -11.73
N PHE A 115 -6.01 -11.02 -10.78
CA PHE A 115 -6.39 -12.41 -11.05
C PHE A 115 -7.80 -12.58 -11.65
N LEU A 116 -8.69 -11.59 -11.56
CA LEU A 116 -10.04 -11.67 -12.10
C LEU A 116 -10.07 -11.58 -13.63
N LYS A 117 -9.45 -10.53 -14.16
CA LYS A 117 -9.34 -10.26 -15.61
C LYS A 117 -7.96 -10.52 -16.17
N ARG A 118 -6.99 -10.91 -15.35
CA ARG A 118 -5.58 -11.06 -15.71
C ARG A 118 -4.99 -9.81 -16.36
N ARG A 119 -5.39 -8.64 -15.83
CA ARG A 119 -4.88 -7.34 -16.24
C ARG A 119 -3.55 -7.09 -15.58
N VAL A 120 -2.61 -6.61 -16.36
CA VAL A 120 -1.36 -6.05 -15.86
C VAL A 120 -1.54 -4.54 -15.77
N THR A 121 -1.23 -3.95 -14.63
CA THR A 121 -1.34 -2.51 -14.41
C THR A 121 -0.06 -2.01 -13.75
N LEU A 122 0.61 -1.05 -14.34
CA LEU A 122 1.88 -0.54 -13.83
C LEU A 122 2.10 0.95 -14.17
N PRO A 123 2.77 1.70 -13.28
CA PRO A 123 3.26 3.04 -13.54
C PRO A 123 4.62 3.00 -14.23
N PHE A 124 4.95 4.08 -14.91
CA PHE A 124 6.31 4.38 -15.33
C PHE A 124 7.03 5.18 -14.23
N THR A 125 8.28 4.81 -13.94
CA THR A 125 9.10 5.44 -12.90
C THR A 125 10.16 6.39 -13.47
N GLY A 126 10.21 6.56 -14.80
CA GLY A 126 11.23 7.33 -15.49
C GLY A 126 12.38 6.48 -16.01
N ASN A 127 12.53 5.24 -15.57
CA ASN A 127 13.57 4.30 -15.99
C ASN A 127 13.00 3.17 -16.85
N TYR A 128 13.41 3.12 -18.12
CA TYR A 128 12.89 2.13 -19.06
C TYR A 128 13.37 0.70 -18.79
N MET A 129 14.54 0.50 -18.18
CA MET A 129 15.03 -0.85 -17.86
C MET A 129 14.32 -1.43 -16.64
N GLU A 130 14.11 -0.62 -15.60
CA GLU A 130 13.29 -0.97 -14.47
C GLU A 130 11.84 -1.26 -14.89
N PHE A 131 11.30 -0.43 -15.79
CA PHE A 131 9.97 -0.62 -16.36
C PHE A 131 9.86 -1.93 -17.16
N ARG A 132 10.86 -2.25 -18.01
CA ARG A 132 10.94 -3.52 -18.76
C ARG A 132 10.98 -4.73 -17.82
N HIS A 133 11.78 -4.62 -16.73
CA HIS A 133 11.84 -5.65 -15.70
C HIS A 133 10.47 -5.85 -15.04
N THR A 134 9.87 -4.78 -14.49
CA THR A 134 8.57 -4.84 -13.83
C THR A 134 7.48 -5.37 -14.75
N LEU A 135 7.44 -4.89 -16.00
CA LEU A 135 6.47 -5.37 -17.00
C LEU A 135 6.62 -6.87 -17.26
N ARG A 136 7.84 -7.38 -17.39
CA ARG A 136 8.07 -8.81 -17.59
C ARG A 136 7.74 -9.62 -16.35
N HIS A 137 8.04 -9.11 -15.15
CA HIS A 137 7.67 -9.70 -13.88
C HIS A 137 6.14 -9.90 -13.79
N GLU A 138 5.37 -8.86 -14.08
CA GLU A 138 3.90 -8.94 -14.08
C GLU A 138 3.36 -9.89 -15.15
N LEU A 139 4.00 -9.94 -16.32
CA LEU A 139 3.62 -10.92 -17.35
C LEU A 139 3.89 -12.36 -16.91
N VAL A 140 4.92 -12.64 -16.12
CA VAL A 140 5.11 -13.98 -15.51
C VAL A 140 3.88 -14.37 -14.72
N HIS A 141 3.30 -13.47 -13.93
CA HIS A 141 2.07 -13.74 -13.18
C HIS A 141 0.87 -14.04 -14.10
N VAL A 142 0.78 -13.39 -15.26
CA VAL A 142 -0.26 -13.73 -16.25
C VAL A 142 -0.11 -15.17 -16.74
N PHE A 143 1.11 -15.62 -17.06
CA PHE A 143 1.38 -17.00 -17.47
C PHE A 143 1.05 -17.99 -16.33
N GLN A 144 1.47 -17.68 -15.11
CA GLN A 144 1.15 -18.45 -13.91
C GLN A 144 -0.36 -18.60 -13.70
N LEU A 145 -1.11 -17.50 -13.79
CA LEU A 145 -2.56 -17.50 -13.64
C LEU A 145 -3.28 -18.23 -14.78
N SER A 146 -2.75 -18.13 -16.01
CA SER A 146 -3.29 -18.87 -17.17
C SER A 146 -3.18 -20.36 -16.96
N LEU A 147 -1.99 -20.85 -16.59
CA LEU A 147 -1.72 -22.24 -16.26
C LEU A 147 -2.59 -22.75 -15.10
N ALA A 148 -2.63 -22.00 -14.00
CA ALA A 148 -3.43 -22.38 -12.85
C ALA A 148 -4.94 -22.45 -13.18
N THR A 149 -5.43 -21.51 -13.99
CA THR A 149 -6.85 -21.50 -14.41
C THR A 149 -7.17 -22.68 -15.32
N GLU A 150 -6.35 -22.98 -16.31
CA GLU A 150 -6.55 -24.12 -17.19
C GLU A 150 -6.51 -25.44 -16.44
N THR A 151 -5.59 -25.59 -15.50
CA THR A 151 -5.49 -26.76 -14.63
C THR A 151 -6.73 -26.91 -13.75
N TYR A 152 -7.20 -25.84 -13.11
CA TYR A 152 -8.40 -25.86 -12.28
C TYR A 152 -9.66 -26.22 -13.08
N LEU A 153 -9.82 -25.66 -14.27
CA LEU A 153 -10.97 -25.96 -15.14
C LEU A 153 -10.95 -27.42 -15.63
N ARG A 154 -9.77 -27.97 -15.86
CA ARG A 154 -9.60 -29.34 -16.35
C ARG A 154 -9.76 -30.38 -15.24
N TYR A 155 -9.34 -30.03 -14.02
CA TYR A 155 -9.34 -30.96 -12.88
C TYR A 155 -9.98 -30.33 -11.62
N PRO A 156 -11.25 -29.97 -11.64
CA PRO A 156 -11.89 -29.20 -10.56
C PRO A 156 -12.06 -29.95 -9.24
N ARG A 157 -11.91 -31.28 -9.23
CA ARG A 157 -12.11 -32.12 -8.04
C ARG A 157 -10.83 -32.49 -7.31
N LEU A 158 -9.66 -32.14 -7.85
CA LEU A 158 -8.39 -32.44 -7.22
C LEU A 158 -8.03 -31.34 -6.24
N GLY A 159 -7.62 -31.74 -5.04
CA GLY A 159 -6.98 -30.82 -4.10
C GLY A 159 -5.63 -30.43 -4.67
N HIS A 160 -5.51 -29.20 -5.15
CA HIS A 160 -4.26 -28.70 -5.72
C HIS A 160 -3.30 -28.30 -4.61
N ALA A 161 -2.03 -28.72 -4.69
CA ALA A 161 -0.98 -28.18 -3.85
C ALA A 161 -0.86 -26.67 -4.08
N ALA A 162 -0.91 -25.90 -3.01
CA ALA A 162 -0.68 -24.46 -3.10
C ALA A 162 0.81 -24.21 -3.35
N LEU A 163 1.12 -23.43 -4.38
CA LEU A 163 2.48 -22.93 -4.59
C LEU A 163 2.82 -21.92 -3.51
N PRO A 164 3.99 -22.02 -2.85
CA PRO A 164 4.46 -21.00 -1.93
C PRO A 164 4.63 -19.65 -2.61
N LEU A 165 4.32 -18.56 -1.91
CA LEU A 165 4.47 -17.21 -2.46
C LEU A 165 5.90 -16.94 -2.92
N TRP A 166 6.91 -17.36 -2.11
CA TRP A 166 8.32 -17.19 -2.48
C TRP A 166 8.70 -17.87 -3.80
N PHE A 167 8.02 -18.97 -4.18
CA PHE A 167 8.28 -19.63 -5.46
C PHE A 167 7.62 -18.88 -6.62
N SER A 168 6.39 -18.40 -6.45
CA SER A 168 5.69 -17.64 -7.48
C SER A 168 6.39 -16.30 -7.76
N GLU A 169 6.72 -15.54 -6.71
CA GLU A 169 7.44 -14.27 -6.84
C GLU A 169 8.90 -14.49 -7.30
N GLY A 170 9.57 -15.50 -6.73
CA GLY A 170 10.93 -15.84 -7.13
C GLY A 170 11.05 -16.27 -8.59
N LEU A 171 10.03 -16.94 -9.15
CA LEU A 171 10.00 -17.28 -10.57
C LEU A 171 9.79 -16.02 -11.42
N ALA A 172 8.96 -15.07 -10.95
CA ALA A 172 8.76 -13.80 -11.60
C ALA A 172 10.06 -12.98 -11.64
N GLU A 173 10.80 -12.90 -10.52
CA GLU A 173 12.14 -12.27 -10.47
C GLU A 173 13.14 -12.94 -11.41
N TYR A 174 13.26 -14.26 -11.34
CA TYR A 174 14.25 -15.00 -12.13
C TYR A 174 13.98 -14.97 -13.64
N PHE A 175 12.70 -14.90 -14.07
CA PHE A 175 12.35 -14.84 -15.48
C PHE A 175 12.31 -13.41 -16.04
N SER A 176 12.34 -12.39 -15.20
CA SER A 176 12.25 -10.99 -15.61
C SER A 176 13.57 -10.26 -15.59
N ALA A 177 14.36 -10.40 -14.55
CA ALA A 177 15.61 -9.67 -14.35
C ALA A 177 16.84 -10.59 -14.29
N GLY A 178 17.99 -9.93 -14.34
CA GLY A 178 19.26 -10.49 -13.91
C GLY A 178 19.44 -10.35 -12.38
N GLU A 179 20.72 -10.31 -11.96
CA GLU A 179 21.10 -9.99 -10.60
C GLU A 179 21.05 -8.46 -10.40
N ASP A 180 20.31 -8.00 -9.41
CA ASP A 180 20.33 -6.59 -9.01
C ASP A 180 21.26 -6.39 -7.82
N PRO A 181 22.19 -5.41 -7.84
CA PRO A 181 23.12 -5.14 -6.73
C PRO A 181 22.43 -4.80 -5.40
N ARG A 182 21.21 -4.25 -5.41
CA ARG A 182 20.44 -3.98 -4.21
C ARG A 182 19.91 -5.27 -3.58
N ASP A 183 19.44 -6.21 -4.39
CA ASP A 183 19.05 -7.55 -3.95
C ASP A 183 20.25 -8.33 -3.41
N GLU A 184 21.39 -8.26 -4.11
CA GLU A 184 22.65 -8.85 -3.69
C GLU A 184 23.11 -8.30 -2.33
N MET A 185 22.90 -7.02 -2.06
CA MET A 185 23.18 -6.39 -0.76
C MET A 185 22.35 -7.02 0.35
N ILE A 186 21.06 -7.24 0.14
CA ILE A 186 20.14 -7.87 1.10
C ILE A 186 20.53 -9.34 1.34
N LEU A 187 20.77 -10.08 0.26
CA LEU A 187 21.14 -11.50 0.31
C LEU A 187 22.49 -11.72 1.01
N ARG A 188 23.47 -10.87 0.76
CA ARG A 188 24.78 -10.87 1.42
C ARG A 188 24.64 -10.62 2.92
N ASP A 189 23.87 -9.60 3.32
CA ASP A 189 23.64 -9.27 4.74
C ASP A 189 22.99 -10.45 5.48
N LEU A 190 21.95 -11.07 4.90
CA LEU A 190 21.30 -12.24 5.46
C LEU A 190 22.25 -13.43 5.61
N THR A 191 23.07 -13.67 4.57
CA THR A 191 23.98 -14.82 4.53
C THR A 191 25.09 -14.68 5.55
N VAL A 192 25.79 -13.53 5.55
CA VAL A 192 26.93 -13.29 6.41
C VAL A 192 26.52 -13.16 7.87
N SER A 193 25.34 -12.58 8.15
CA SER A 193 24.80 -12.49 9.51
C SER A 193 24.18 -13.79 10.03
N GLY A 194 24.15 -14.88 9.23
CA GLY A 194 23.57 -16.17 9.62
C GLY A 194 22.03 -16.14 9.77
N ARG A 195 21.35 -15.21 9.12
CA ARG A 195 19.89 -14.99 9.22
C ARG A 195 19.11 -15.43 8.00
N LEU A 196 19.71 -16.22 7.11
CA LEU A 196 18.97 -16.82 6.00
C LEU A 196 17.82 -17.68 6.56
N PRO A 197 16.57 -17.44 6.15
CA PRO A 197 15.45 -18.26 6.58
C PRO A 197 15.50 -19.64 5.92
N THR A 198 14.86 -20.64 6.54
CA THR A 198 14.58 -21.90 5.84
C THR A 198 13.39 -21.72 4.88
N LEU A 199 13.29 -22.59 3.87
CA LEU A 199 12.15 -22.56 2.93
C LEU A 199 10.82 -22.82 3.65
N GLY A 200 10.83 -23.64 4.72
CA GLY A 200 9.66 -23.83 5.57
C GLY A 200 9.20 -22.55 6.27
N GLN A 201 10.13 -21.72 6.74
CA GLN A 201 9.81 -20.41 7.33
C GLN A 201 9.28 -19.41 6.25
N LEU A 202 9.85 -19.45 5.05
CA LEU A 202 9.41 -18.59 3.94
C LEU A 202 8.00 -18.90 3.45
N THR A 203 7.51 -20.12 3.63
CA THR A 203 6.15 -20.52 3.24
C THR A 203 5.08 -19.66 3.94
N TYR A 204 5.40 -19.13 5.10
CA TYR A 204 4.50 -18.27 5.89
C TYR A 204 4.98 -16.81 5.98
N ALA A 205 6.10 -16.47 5.33
CA ALA A 205 6.61 -15.11 5.29
C ALA A 205 5.90 -14.27 4.22
N GLY A 206 5.86 -12.96 4.43
CA GLY A 206 5.38 -11.97 3.48
C GLY A 206 6.26 -10.72 3.50
N GLY A 207 5.91 -9.74 2.68
CA GLY A 207 6.66 -8.48 2.58
C GLY A 207 7.77 -8.50 1.53
N GLY A 208 8.41 -7.36 1.31
CA GLY A 208 9.34 -7.13 0.20
C GLY A 208 10.58 -8.03 0.16
N ILE A 209 10.97 -8.61 1.30
CA ILE A 209 12.13 -9.52 1.38
C ILE A 209 11.93 -10.86 0.62
N ILE A 210 10.68 -11.20 0.33
CA ILE A 210 10.34 -12.46 -0.37
C ILE A 210 10.85 -12.46 -1.81
N TYR A 211 10.97 -11.29 -2.45
CA TYR A 211 11.41 -11.11 -3.83
C TYR A 211 12.88 -11.52 -4.00
N PRO A 212 13.87 -10.85 -3.35
CA PRO A 212 15.27 -11.23 -3.49
C PRO A 212 15.55 -12.64 -3.02
N ILE A 213 14.94 -13.10 -1.92
CA ILE A 213 15.15 -14.45 -1.41
C ILE A 213 14.55 -15.48 -2.37
N GLY A 214 13.31 -15.31 -2.80
CA GLY A 214 12.62 -16.17 -3.77
C GLY A 214 13.38 -16.24 -5.10
N GLY A 215 13.80 -15.10 -5.63
CA GLY A 215 14.64 -15.00 -6.84
C GLY A 215 15.93 -15.79 -6.71
N SER A 216 16.62 -15.70 -5.57
CA SER A 216 17.85 -16.46 -5.31
C SER A 216 17.63 -17.97 -5.22
N ILE A 217 16.53 -18.42 -4.60
CA ILE A 217 16.17 -19.84 -4.51
C ILE A 217 15.86 -20.40 -5.89
N VAL A 218 15.03 -19.72 -6.66
CA VAL A 218 14.66 -20.15 -8.03
C VAL A 218 15.89 -20.15 -8.94
N ARG A 219 16.80 -19.18 -8.82
CA ARG A 219 18.10 -19.17 -9.51
C ARG A 219 18.94 -20.37 -9.13
N TYR A 220 19.03 -20.71 -7.83
CA TYR A 220 19.72 -21.93 -7.39
C TYR A 220 19.11 -23.17 -8.04
N LEU A 221 17.79 -23.31 -8.05
CA LEU A 221 17.11 -24.45 -8.67
C LEU A 221 17.34 -24.49 -10.19
N GLY A 222 17.21 -23.37 -10.88
CA GLY A 222 17.42 -23.29 -12.32
C GLY A 222 18.86 -23.61 -12.73
N THR A 223 19.85 -23.03 -12.06
CA THR A 223 21.27 -23.22 -12.37
C THR A 223 21.79 -24.62 -11.99
N THR A 224 21.23 -25.22 -10.93
CA THR A 224 21.67 -26.53 -10.44
C THR A 224 20.98 -27.70 -11.16
N TYR A 225 19.68 -27.57 -11.42
CA TYR A 225 18.85 -28.66 -11.92
C TYR A 225 18.29 -28.44 -13.34
N GLY A 226 18.46 -27.22 -13.88
CA GLY A 226 18.04 -26.80 -15.21
C GLY A 226 16.74 -26.03 -15.23
N ASP A 227 16.70 -24.94 -16.00
CA ASP A 227 15.57 -23.99 -16.12
C ASP A 227 14.24 -24.67 -16.50
N TRP A 228 14.30 -25.68 -17.36
CA TRP A 228 13.11 -26.38 -17.83
C TRP A 228 12.33 -27.07 -16.71
N ARG A 229 13.02 -27.46 -15.62
CA ARG A 229 12.34 -28.07 -14.44
C ARG A 229 11.50 -27.09 -13.67
N LEU A 230 11.83 -25.79 -13.70
CA LEU A 230 11.03 -24.76 -13.07
C LEU A 230 9.64 -24.67 -13.71
N ALA A 231 9.58 -24.64 -15.05
CA ALA A 231 8.31 -24.70 -15.78
C ALA A 231 7.57 -26.01 -15.54
N THR A 232 8.28 -27.16 -15.57
CA THR A 232 7.69 -28.48 -15.30
C THR A 232 7.07 -28.53 -13.89
N LEU A 233 7.76 -28.01 -12.88
CA LEU A 233 7.22 -27.93 -11.53
C LEU A 233 5.91 -27.14 -11.50
N TYR A 234 5.86 -26.01 -12.21
CA TYR A 234 4.64 -25.19 -12.30
C TYR A 234 3.48 -25.91 -12.99
N HIS A 235 3.79 -26.63 -14.09
CA HIS A 235 2.80 -27.44 -14.83
C HIS A 235 2.27 -28.65 -14.05
N ASP A 236 3.09 -29.25 -13.19
CA ASP A 236 2.85 -30.56 -12.62
C ASP A 236 2.49 -30.55 -11.13
N VAL A 237 2.70 -29.44 -10.42
CA VAL A 237 2.49 -29.33 -8.95
C VAL A 237 1.10 -29.79 -8.51
N TRP A 238 0.08 -29.60 -9.33
CA TRP A 238 -1.29 -30.01 -9.05
C TRP A 238 -1.49 -31.54 -8.96
N LYS A 239 -0.54 -32.34 -9.48
CA LYS A 239 -0.56 -33.79 -9.43
C LYS A 239 -0.21 -34.34 -8.04
N TYR A 240 0.37 -33.50 -7.18
CA TYR A 240 0.92 -33.88 -5.88
C TYR A 240 0.11 -33.29 -4.74
N PRO A 241 0.00 -34.00 -3.59
CA PRO A 241 -0.73 -33.51 -2.42
C PRO A 241 -0.10 -32.24 -1.81
N THR A 242 1.23 -32.15 -1.83
CA THR A 242 1.97 -31.02 -1.28
C THR A 242 3.07 -30.57 -2.23
N PHE A 243 3.54 -29.33 -2.03
CA PHE A 243 4.69 -28.79 -2.76
C PHE A 243 5.98 -29.58 -2.48
N ASP A 244 6.15 -30.10 -1.27
CA ASP A 244 7.28 -30.96 -0.89
C ASP A 244 7.27 -32.30 -1.67
N ASP A 245 6.12 -32.90 -1.88
CA ASP A 245 6.00 -34.12 -2.68
C ASP A 245 6.33 -33.86 -4.17
N ALA A 246 5.93 -32.70 -4.70
CA ALA A 246 6.31 -32.28 -6.04
C ALA A 246 7.83 -32.11 -6.19
N LEU A 247 8.50 -31.51 -5.20
CA LEU A 247 9.96 -31.37 -5.19
C LEU A 247 10.66 -32.73 -5.14
N LYS A 248 10.20 -33.66 -4.30
CA LYS A 248 10.77 -35.00 -4.21
C LYS A 248 10.71 -35.73 -5.53
N GLU A 249 9.59 -35.64 -6.22
CA GLU A 249 9.41 -36.34 -7.51
C GLU A 249 10.23 -35.71 -8.63
N LEU A 250 10.18 -34.39 -8.77
CA LEU A 250 10.80 -33.69 -9.89
C LEU A 250 12.29 -33.42 -9.71
N TYR A 251 12.75 -33.22 -8.49
CA TYR A 251 14.15 -32.88 -8.18
C TYR A 251 14.87 -33.96 -7.37
N GLY A 252 14.16 -34.94 -6.85
CA GLY A 252 14.75 -35.97 -5.96
C GLY A 252 15.15 -35.38 -4.59
N ARG A 253 14.55 -34.29 -4.16
CA ARG A 253 14.89 -33.54 -2.95
C ARG A 253 13.66 -33.08 -2.21
N SER A 254 13.64 -33.24 -0.90
CA SER A 254 12.62 -32.64 -0.04
C SER A 254 12.81 -31.12 0.07
N LEU A 255 11.77 -30.39 0.49
CA LEU A 255 11.83 -28.96 0.76
C LEU A 255 12.95 -28.61 1.76
N ALA A 256 13.15 -29.44 2.78
CA ALA A 256 14.23 -29.28 3.75
C ALA A 256 15.62 -29.44 3.12
N GLN A 257 15.80 -30.47 2.27
CA GLN A 257 17.06 -30.67 1.55
C GLN A 257 17.37 -29.53 0.58
N VAL A 258 16.37 -29.06 -0.18
CA VAL A 258 16.54 -27.87 -1.05
C VAL A 258 16.92 -26.64 -0.22
N SER A 259 16.32 -26.48 0.97
CA SER A 259 16.66 -25.41 1.89
C SER A 259 18.12 -25.41 2.32
N ASP A 260 18.61 -26.58 2.76
CA ASP A 260 19.99 -26.76 3.23
C ASP A 260 21.00 -26.55 2.10
N GLU A 261 20.72 -27.13 0.92
CA GLU A 261 21.57 -27.00 -0.27
C GLU A 261 21.64 -25.54 -0.78
N TRP A 262 20.51 -24.83 -0.83
CA TRP A 262 20.45 -23.40 -1.19
C TRP A 262 21.22 -22.55 -0.17
N GLN A 263 21.02 -22.74 1.12
CA GLN A 263 21.76 -22.01 2.15
C GLN A 263 23.28 -22.25 2.05
N PHE A 264 23.69 -23.48 1.73
CA PHE A 264 25.09 -23.78 1.49
C PHE A 264 25.63 -23.08 0.23
N TRP A 265 24.84 -23.05 -0.85
CA TRP A 265 25.17 -22.35 -2.09
C TRP A 265 25.35 -20.83 -1.84
N MET A 266 24.47 -20.22 -1.05
CA MET A 266 24.55 -18.81 -0.64
C MET A 266 25.82 -18.53 0.17
N ARG A 267 26.17 -19.38 1.13
CA ARG A 267 27.41 -19.23 1.91
C ARG A 267 28.65 -19.32 1.02
N ARG A 268 28.68 -20.24 0.08
CA ARG A 268 29.80 -20.34 -0.89
C ARG A 268 29.93 -19.10 -1.75
N ARG A 269 28.83 -18.42 -2.06
CA ARG A 269 28.83 -17.20 -2.84
C ARG A 269 29.39 -16.02 -2.05
N TYR A 270 28.89 -15.75 -0.87
CA TYR A 270 29.13 -14.49 -0.15
C TYR A 270 30.23 -14.54 0.93
N TYR A 271 30.63 -15.71 1.41
CA TYR A 271 31.71 -15.76 2.41
C TYR A 271 33.08 -15.35 1.81
N ARG A 272 33.24 -15.42 0.51
CA ARG A 272 34.42 -14.90 -0.17
C ARG A 272 34.52 -13.37 -0.10
N ASP A 273 33.41 -12.68 -0.02
CA ASP A 273 33.37 -11.21 0.03
C ASP A 273 33.85 -10.67 1.36
N VAL A 274 33.91 -11.51 2.40
CA VAL A 274 34.39 -11.13 3.74
C VAL A 274 35.88 -10.82 3.74
N ASP A 275 36.65 -11.49 2.87
CA ASP A 275 38.11 -11.33 2.78
C ASP A 275 38.56 -9.96 2.22
N GLY A 276 37.77 -9.24 1.53
CA GLY A 276 38.14 -7.94 0.92
C GLY A 276 37.38 -6.74 1.47
N SER A 277 36.53 -6.98 2.47
CA SER A 277 35.54 -6.00 2.94
C SER A 277 35.50 -5.91 4.46
N THR A 278 35.14 -4.74 4.96
CA THR A 278 35.07 -4.51 6.41
C THR A 278 33.63 -4.16 6.81
N PRO A 279 33.09 -4.74 7.91
CA PRO A 279 31.77 -4.34 8.40
C PRO A 279 31.69 -2.85 8.72
N LEU A 280 30.59 -2.19 8.40
CA LEU A 280 30.34 -0.77 8.66
C LEU A 280 30.55 -0.39 10.13
N ALA A 281 30.23 -1.27 11.05
CA ALA A 281 30.41 -1.03 12.48
C ALA A 281 31.87 -0.82 12.92
N LEU A 282 32.85 -1.24 12.10
CA LEU A 282 34.26 -1.09 12.38
C LEU A 282 34.90 0.11 11.68
N THR A 283 34.30 0.59 10.60
CA THR A 283 34.84 1.64 9.72
C THR A 283 34.15 2.98 9.87
N ALA A 284 32.91 2.98 10.37
CA ALA A 284 32.08 4.18 10.45
C ALA A 284 31.25 4.24 11.74
N ARG A 285 31.05 5.43 12.24
CA ARG A 285 30.20 5.68 13.39
C ARG A 285 28.75 5.75 12.95
N ARG A 286 27.90 4.85 13.46
CA ARG A 286 26.46 4.89 13.21
C ARG A 286 25.85 6.10 13.90
N LEU A 287 25.14 6.93 13.13
CA LEU A 287 24.45 8.12 13.61
C LEU A 287 23.03 7.80 14.07
N THR A 288 22.24 7.14 13.25
CA THR A 288 20.84 6.79 13.55
C THR A 288 20.36 5.59 12.72
N PRO A 289 19.53 4.70 13.27
CA PRO A 289 18.91 3.62 12.53
C PRO A 289 17.68 4.08 11.75
N LEU A 290 17.23 3.25 10.78
CA LEU A 290 16.03 3.45 9.97
C LEU A 290 16.02 4.83 9.30
N ALA A 291 17.11 5.18 8.63
CA ALA A 291 17.28 6.50 8.04
C ALA A 291 18.09 6.43 6.75
N ILE A 292 17.73 7.29 5.79
CA ILE A 292 18.34 7.37 4.45
C ILE A 292 18.46 8.82 3.98
N LYS A 293 19.21 9.04 2.87
CA LYS A 293 19.36 10.32 2.17
C LYS A 293 19.84 11.45 3.10
N PRO A 294 21.01 11.30 3.75
CA PRO A 294 21.50 12.31 4.66
C PRO A 294 21.87 13.62 3.94
N THR A 295 21.61 14.74 4.60
CA THR A 295 22.07 16.06 4.18
C THR A 295 22.64 16.80 5.36
N ALA A 296 23.96 16.98 5.37
CA ALA A 296 24.65 17.79 6.38
C ALA A 296 24.43 19.28 6.11
N TYR A 297 24.16 20.04 7.17
CA TYR A 297 23.95 21.49 7.08
C TYR A 297 24.39 22.20 8.36
N ARG A 298 24.59 23.51 8.24
CA ARG A 298 24.84 24.41 9.37
C ARG A 298 23.94 25.64 9.21
N LEU A 299 23.32 26.07 10.29
CA LEU A 299 22.58 27.34 10.29
C LEU A 299 23.55 28.51 10.36
N PRO A 300 23.24 29.69 9.80
CA PRO A 300 24.16 30.81 9.73
C PRO A 300 24.76 31.23 11.09
N ASP A 301 23.98 31.16 12.17
CA ASP A 301 24.38 31.58 13.50
C ASP A 301 24.65 30.42 14.47
N ASP A 302 24.79 29.21 13.96
CA ASP A 302 25.01 27.98 14.73
C ASP A 302 26.30 27.28 14.24
N THR A 303 27.21 27.03 15.15
CA THR A 303 28.45 26.30 14.84
C THR A 303 28.21 24.79 14.73
N THR A 304 27.06 24.33 15.18
CA THR A 304 26.68 22.89 15.20
C THR A 304 26.37 22.39 13.80
N VAL A 305 27.14 21.43 13.34
CA VAL A 305 26.77 20.67 12.13
C VAL A 305 25.63 19.73 12.45
N ARG A 306 24.60 19.79 11.64
CA ARG A 306 23.40 18.92 11.74
C ARG A 306 23.22 18.11 10.48
N VAL A 307 22.47 17.00 10.59
CA VAL A 307 22.12 16.12 9.48
C VAL A 307 20.59 16.04 9.38
N LEU A 308 20.04 16.45 8.23
CA LEU A 308 18.67 16.14 7.82
C LEU A 308 18.62 14.78 7.16
N TYR A 309 17.50 14.08 7.28
CA TYR A 309 17.32 12.76 6.67
C TYR A 309 15.86 12.35 6.66
N PHE A 310 15.52 11.41 5.79
CA PHE A 310 14.22 10.73 5.83
C PHE A 310 14.26 9.53 6.76
N SER A 311 13.17 9.32 7.49
CA SER A 311 13.02 8.15 8.35
C SER A 311 11.55 7.76 8.52
N PRO A 312 11.21 6.47 8.44
CA PRO A 312 9.90 5.95 8.82
C PRO A 312 9.86 5.53 10.30
N ALA A 313 10.72 6.08 11.15
CA ALA A 313 10.89 5.64 12.54
C ALA A 313 9.60 5.75 13.39
N ASP A 314 8.72 6.68 13.05
CA ASP A 314 7.40 6.83 13.65
C ASP A 314 6.27 6.20 12.80
N GLY A 315 6.62 5.38 11.80
CA GLY A 315 5.68 4.70 10.91
C GLY A 315 5.17 5.54 9.75
N TYR A 316 5.55 6.82 9.71
CA TYR A 316 5.32 7.71 8.58
C TYR A 316 6.65 8.13 7.99
N ALA A 317 6.75 8.23 6.67
CA ALA A 317 7.91 8.84 6.05
C ALA A 317 7.96 10.32 6.46
N SER A 318 8.95 10.70 7.24
CA SER A 318 9.09 12.04 7.82
C SER A 318 10.53 12.54 7.69
N ILE A 319 10.72 13.87 7.72
CA ILE A 319 12.03 14.50 7.72
C ILE A 319 12.45 14.78 9.17
N TYR A 320 13.62 14.29 9.54
CA TYR A 320 14.22 14.48 10.85
C TYR A 320 15.53 15.25 10.76
N SER A 321 15.91 15.85 11.86
CA SER A 321 17.23 16.48 12.05
C SER A 321 17.88 15.97 13.33
N ARG A 322 19.19 15.77 13.27
CA ARG A 322 20.02 15.51 14.45
C ARG A 322 21.35 16.27 14.36
N PRO A 323 22.02 16.57 15.47
CA PRO A 323 23.40 17.04 15.42
C PRO A 323 24.33 15.91 14.92
N LEU A 324 25.42 16.28 14.22
CA LEU A 324 26.43 15.30 13.80
C LEU A 324 27.09 14.66 15.02
N GLU A 325 27.42 15.47 16.01
CA GLU A 325 27.97 15.06 17.29
C GLU A 325 26.92 15.14 18.40
N GLY A 326 26.95 14.18 19.33
CA GLY A 326 26.01 14.13 20.46
C GLY A 326 24.63 13.52 20.09
N GLU A 327 23.66 13.70 20.99
CA GLU A 327 22.30 13.18 20.90
C GLU A 327 21.30 14.30 20.60
N GLY A 328 20.07 13.97 20.21
CA GLY A 328 18.99 14.91 20.00
C GLY A 328 18.38 14.87 18.61
N VAL A 329 17.61 13.80 18.35
CA VAL A 329 16.79 13.67 17.15
C VAL A 329 15.51 14.49 17.32
N ARG A 330 15.15 15.29 16.31
CA ARG A 330 13.88 16.03 16.27
C ARG A 330 13.19 15.88 14.92
N PRO A 331 11.86 15.74 14.87
CA PRO A 331 11.11 15.83 13.63
C PRO A 331 11.16 17.27 13.11
N VAL A 332 11.33 17.43 11.80
CA VAL A 332 11.32 18.72 11.10
C VAL A 332 10.04 18.89 10.30
N VAL A 333 9.70 17.89 9.47
CA VAL A 333 8.45 17.83 8.72
C VAL A 333 7.84 16.44 8.91
N ARG A 334 6.60 16.38 9.34
CA ARG A 334 5.86 15.13 9.47
C ARG A 334 5.09 14.85 8.20
N GLY A 335 5.41 13.74 7.54
CA GLY A 335 4.75 13.30 6.30
C GLY A 335 3.51 12.45 6.54
N GLU A 336 2.79 12.17 5.46
CA GLU A 336 1.67 11.24 5.35
C GLU A 336 0.47 11.50 6.30
N ARG A 337 0.39 12.69 6.87
CA ARG A 337 -0.68 13.11 7.80
C ARG A 337 -1.60 14.19 7.23
N THR A 338 -1.10 14.95 6.29
CA THR A 338 -1.79 16.07 5.65
C THR A 338 -1.64 16.01 4.13
N PRO A 339 -2.53 16.65 3.37
CA PRO A 339 -2.43 16.68 1.91
C PRO A 339 -1.16 17.37 1.39
N GLU A 340 -0.58 18.28 2.17
CA GLU A 340 0.64 19.04 1.81
C GLU A 340 1.89 18.16 1.76
N PHE A 341 1.92 17.09 2.58
CA PHE A 341 3.05 16.20 2.72
C PHE A 341 2.58 14.75 2.60
N ALA A 342 1.92 14.42 1.48
CA ALA A 342 1.33 13.09 1.28
C ALA A 342 2.38 12.00 0.98
N SER A 343 3.51 12.36 0.34
CA SER A 343 4.70 11.51 0.14
C SER A 343 5.93 12.39 -0.09
N PHE A 344 7.12 11.87 0.24
CA PHE A 344 8.41 12.54 0.03
C PHE A 344 9.31 11.83 -1.00
N HIS A 345 8.90 10.72 -1.59
CA HIS A 345 9.73 9.89 -2.48
C HIS A 345 11.09 9.57 -1.86
N PHE A 346 11.08 9.12 -0.62
CA PHE A 346 12.27 9.08 0.24
C PHE A 346 13.36 8.11 -0.23
N PHE A 347 13.05 7.13 -1.08
CA PHE A 347 14.06 6.28 -1.71
C PHE A 347 14.69 6.95 -2.94
N GLU A 348 13.95 7.76 -3.68
CA GLU A 348 14.34 8.31 -4.96
C GLU A 348 14.84 9.77 -4.86
N SER A 349 14.37 10.52 -3.87
CA SER A 349 14.64 11.94 -3.72
C SER A 349 15.50 12.23 -2.51
N ARG A 350 16.17 13.39 -2.52
CA ARG A 350 16.96 13.90 -1.41
C ARG A 350 16.55 15.31 -1.02
N ILE A 351 16.97 15.72 0.18
CA ILE A 351 16.82 17.08 0.70
C ILE A 351 18.09 17.85 0.38
N ASN A 352 17.98 19.16 0.15
CA ASN A 352 19.12 20.07 0.12
C ASN A 352 18.83 21.29 0.98
N VAL A 353 19.88 21.99 1.47
CA VAL A 353 19.74 23.14 2.36
C VAL A 353 20.54 24.30 1.80
N SER A 354 19.92 25.48 1.73
CA SER A 354 20.59 26.72 1.33
C SER A 354 21.57 27.22 2.41
N PRO A 355 22.53 28.08 2.05
CA PRO A 355 23.38 28.73 3.04
C PRO A 355 22.60 29.54 4.09
N THR A 356 21.38 29.98 3.77
CA THR A 356 20.51 30.72 4.68
C THR A 356 19.66 29.86 5.61
N GLY A 357 19.75 28.52 5.50
CA GLY A 357 19.01 27.59 6.35
C GLY A 357 17.60 27.25 5.84
N ILE A 358 17.33 27.40 4.54
CA ILE A 358 16.09 26.95 3.91
C ILE A 358 16.33 25.56 3.31
N ALA A 359 15.59 24.55 3.81
CA ALA A 359 15.55 23.23 3.21
C ALA A 359 14.66 23.22 1.98
N VAL A 360 15.09 22.50 0.93
CA VAL A 360 14.31 22.25 -0.28
C VAL A 360 14.14 20.74 -0.48
N PHE A 361 12.93 20.31 -0.81
CA PHE A 361 12.59 18.89 -1.08
C PHE A 361 11.35 18.79 -1.96
N GLY A 362 11.23 17.68 -2.68
CA GLY A 362 9.99 17.31 -3.37
C GLY A 362 8.98 16.69 -2.40
N SER A 363 7.72 16.98 -2.59
CA SER A 363 6.62 16.35 -1.85
C SER A 363 5.36 16.25 -2.69
N ARG A 364 4.65 15.12 -2.58
CA ARG A 364 3.33 14.97 -3.16
C ARG A 364 2.37 15.94 -2.53
N PHE A 365 1.74 16.75 -3.39
CA PHE A 365 0.65 17.64 -3.05
C PHE A 365 -0.50 17.42 -4.03
N GLU A 366 -1.62 16.86 -3.56
CA GLU A 366 -2.74 16.43 -4.42
C GLU A 366 -2.31 15.39 -5.49
N SER A 367 -2.48 15.71 -6.78
CA SER A 367 -2.19 14.82 -7.90
C SER A 367 -0.75 14.83 -8.37
N ARG A 368 0.06 15.80 -7.96
CA ARG A 368 1.41 16.04 -8.48
C ARG A 368 2.35 16.49 -7.37
N ASP A 369 3.63 16.40 -7.63
CA ASP A 369 4.61 16.93 -6.68
C ASP A 369 4.64 18.45 -6.68
N ALA A 370 5.07 18.97 -5.55
CA ALA A 370 5.47 20.36 -5.37
C ALA A 370 6.89 20.42 -4.82
N LEU A 371 7.64 21.40 -5.27
CA LEU A 371 8.90 21.80 -4.67
C LEU A 371 8.59 22.61 -3.41
N MET A 372 8.99 22.08 -2.25
CA MET A 372 8.72 22.68 -0.95
C MET A 372 9.96 23.41 -0.41
N LEU A 373 9.79 24.62 0.07
CA LEU A 373 10.81 25.40 0.75
C LEU A 373 10.46 25.52 2.24
N TRP A 374 11.29 24.97 3.10
CA TRP A 374 11.06 24.93 4.55
C TRP A 374 12.12 25.70 5.34
N ASP A 375 11.69 26.71 6.09
CA ASP A 375 12.57 27.42 6.99
C ASP A 375 12.89 26.57 8.23
N LEU A 376 14.15 26.11 8.32
CA LEU A 376 14.61 25.23 9.41
C LEU A 376 14.66 25.94 10.78
N ARG A 377 14.81 27.27 10.79
CA ARG A 377 14.81 28.08 12.01
C ARG A 377 13.39 28.36 12.48
N GLY A 378 12.55 28.87 11.57
CA GLY A 378 11.17 29.21 11.84
C GLY A 378 10.23 28.02 11.91
N ALA A 379 10.70 26.83 11.54
CA ALA A 379 9.93 25.58 11.47
C ALA A 379 8.61 25.73 10.69
N ARG A 380 8.65 26.37 9.53
CA ARG A 380 7.48 26.68 8.70
C ARG A 380 7.77 26.58 7.21
N LEU A 381 6.72 26.27 6.45
CA LEU A 381 6.74 26.34 4.99
C LEU A 381 6.82 27.82 4.56
N VAL A 382 7.80 28.16 3.71
CA VAL A 382 8.03 29.53 3.21
C VAL A 382 7.80 29.65 1.69
N GLY A 383 7.73 28.54 0.97
CA GLY A 383 7.45 28.53 -0.47
C GLY A 383 6.96 27.16 -0.95
N ARG A 384 6.12 27.18 -1.97
CA ARG A 384 5.64 25.98 -2.67
C ARG A 384 5.51 26.29 -4.14
N TYR A 385 6.13 25.47 -4.99
CA TYR A 385 6.07 25.61 -6.44
C TYR A 385 5.55 24.32 -7.07
N GLN A 386 4.53 24.41 -7.91
CA GLN A 386 4.04 23.33 -8.77
C GLN A 386 4.16 23.76 -10.22
N PHE A 387 4.48 22.83 -11.10
CA PHE A 387 4.70 23.12 -12.51
C PHE A 387 3.74 22.34 -13.39
N PRO A 388 2.95 23.01 -14.23
CA PRO A 388 2.14 22.32 -15.22
C PRO A 388 3.01 21.42 -16.12
N GLY A 389 2.61 20.17 -16.34
CA GLY A 389 3.37 19.22 -17.14
C GLY A 389 4.41 18.38 -16.38
N LEU A 390 4.71 18.68 -15.11
CA LEU A 390 5.52 17.80 -14.25
C LEU A 390 4.65 17.01 -13.29
N VAL A 391 4.94 15.73 -13.13
CA VAL A 391 4.27 14.83 -12.18
C VAL A 391 5.12 14.56 -10.95
N SER A 392 6.44 14.43 -11.10
CA SER A 392 7.37 14.25 -9.99
C SER A 392 8.49 15.28 -10.00
N ILE A 393 8.95 15.64 -8.79
CA ILE A 393 10.07 16.56 -8.53
C ILE A 393 11.01 15.87 -7.56
N LEU A 394 12.18 15.47 -8.04
CA LEU A 394 13.12 14.66 -7.31
C LEU A 394 14.47 15.37 -7.11
N SER A 395 15.12 15.08 -6.00
CA SER A 395 16.50 15.45 -5.70
C SER A 395 16.87 16.93 -5.95
N PRO A 396 16.12 17.90 -5.40
CA PRO A 396 16.42 19.31 -5.62
C PRO A 396 17.76 19.73 -5.03
N ALA A 397 18.46 20.64 -5.74
CA ALA A 397 19.76 21.19 -5.37
C ALA A 397 19.75 22.73 -5.47
N TRP A 398 20.12 23.43 -4.40
CA TRP A 398 20.27 24.88 -4.38
C TRP A 398 21.42 25.35 -5.26
N ALA A 399 21.21 26.39 -6.00
CA ALA A 399 22.31 27.18 -6.56
C ALA A 399 23.08 27.89 -5.42
N PRO A 400 24.43 28.04 -5.51
CA PRO A 400 25.22 28.65 -4.45
C PRO A 400 24.81 30.08 -4.10
N ASP A 401 24.24 30.83 -5.05
CA ASP A 401 23.74 32.20 -4.84
C ASP A 401 22.36 32.25 -4.15
N GLY A 402 21.72 31.08 -3.92
CA GLY A 402 20.41 30.98 -3.28
C GLY A 402 19.23 31.52 -4.09
N LYS A 403 19.40 31.82 -5.39
CA LYS A 403 18.37 32.43 -6.23
C LYS A 403 17.56 31.41 -7.04
N SER A 404 18.08 30.23 -7.23
CA SER A 404 17.45 29.17 -8.01
C SER A 404 17.69 27.78 -7.44
N VAL A 405 16.88 26.84 -7.87
CA VAL A 405 16.98 25.40 -7.53
C VAL A 405 16.96 24.60 -8.81
N VAL A 406 17.88 23.65 -8.94
CA VAL A 406 17.88 22.64 -10.02
C VAL A 406 17.33 21.33 -9.45
N PHE A 407 16.55 20.60 -10.21
CA PHE A 407 15.93 19.33 -9.79
C PHE A 407 15.72 18.39 -10.98
N SER A 408 15.56 17.11 -10.73
CA SER A 408 15.08 16.14 -11.71
C SER A 408 13.56 16.17 -11.72
N GLY A 409 12.96 16.35 -12.88
CA GLY A 409 11.52 16.43 -13.08
C GLY A 409 11.01 15.37 -14.04
N LEU A 410 10.05 14.53 -13.61
CA LEU A 410 9.34 13.60 -14.48
C LEU A 410 8.15 14.32 -15.11
N ALA A 411 8.16 14.41 -16.43
CA ALA A 411 7.06 15.01 -17.18
C ALA A 411 5.89 14.05 -17.39
N THR A 412 4.71 14.56 -17.72
CA THR A 412 3.51 13.76 -18.08
C THR A 412 3.75 12.88 -19.32
N SER A 413 4.75 13.21 -20.13
CA SER A 413 5.17 12.40 -21.30
C SER A 413 6.05 11.19 -20.93
N GLY A 414 6.46 11.05 -19.66
CA GLY A 414 7.39 10.01 -19.22
C GLY A 414 8.87 10.40 -19.29
N TYR A 415 9.23 11.60 -19.76
CA TYR A 415 10.63 12.05 -19.77
C TYR A 415 11.07 12.55 -18.41
N SER A 416 12.27 12.15 -18.00
CA SER A 416 12.91 12.56 -16.76
C SER A 416 14.13 13.44 -17.07
N ASP A 417 13.95 14.75 -16.97
CA ASP A 417 14.95 15.76 -17.31
C ASP A 417 15.35 16.64 -16.14
N LEU A 418 16.44 17.40 -16.32
CA LEU A 418 16.84 18.44 -15.39
C LEU A 418 16.09 19.76 -15.66
N TYR A 419 15.60 20.34 -14.60
CA TYR A 419 14.91 21.63 -14.60
C TYR A 419 15.56 22.61 -13.62
N ARG A 420 15.46 23.90 -13.90
CA ARG A 420 15.86 24.99 -13.03
C ARG A 420 14.70 25.93 -12.77
N VAL A 421 14.36 26.15 -11.53
CA VAL A 421 13.36 27.16 -11.14
C VAL A 421 14.05 28.39 -10.52
N TRP A 422 13.65 29.57 -10.99
CA TRP A 422 14.03 30.87 -10.41
C TRP A 422 13.02 31.26 -9.36
N LEU A 423 13.48 31.45 -8.13
CA LEU A 423 12.57 31.65 -6.99
C LEU A 423 11.92 33.03 -6.94
N ALA A 424 12.49 34.03 -7.62
CA ALA A 424 11.98 35.39 -7.63
C ALA A 424 10.64 35.52 -8.38
N ASP A 425 10.48 34.78 -9.47
CA ASP A 425 9.33 34.87 -10.38
C ASP A 425 8.68 33.51 -10.66
N GLY A 426 9.26 32.39 -10.16
CA GLY A 426 8.76 31.04 -10.41
C GLY A 426 9.02 30.53 -11.84
N ARG A 427 9.83 31.21 -12.64
CA ARG A 427 10.19 30.78 -13.99
C ARG A 427 10.91 29.44 -13.97
N LEU A 428 10.46 28.53 -14.83
CA LEU A 428 11.02 27.20 -15.01
C LEU A 428 11.77 27.11 -16.35
N ASP A 429 13.04 26.76 -16.29
CA ASP A 429 13.86 26.45 -17.46
C ASP A 429 14.11 24.93 -17.51
N ARG A 430 13.87 24.29 -18.65
CA ARG A 430 14.25 22.88 -18.90
C ARG A 430 15.69 22.86 -19.40
N LEU A 431 16.56 22.14 -18.70
CA LEU A 431 18.02 22.14 -18.96
C LEU A 431 18.47 21.00 -19.88
N THR A 432 17.80 19.84 -19.83
CA THR A 432 17.99 18.71 -20.74
C THR A 432 16.69 18.40 -21.46
N THR A 433 16.75 17.83 -22.67
CA THR A 433 15.56 17.69 -23.55
C THR A 433 15.63 16.41 -24.38
N ASP A 434 16.09 15.32 -23.82
CA ASP A 434 16.25 14.06 -24.53
C ASP A 434 15.44 12.92 -23.88
N ARG A 435 15.66 11.68 -24.28
CA ARG A 435 14.94 10.49 -23.82
C ARG A 435 15.58 9.80 -22.64
N TYR A 436 16.78 10.24 -22.26
CA TYR A 436 17.52 9.62 -21.18
C TYR A 436 17.00 10.08 -19.84
N GLN A 437 17.10 9.22 -18.86
CA GLN A 437 16.76 9.57 -17.49
C GLN A 437 17.90 10.39 -16.87
N ASP A 438 17.60 11.60 -16.39
CA ASP A 438 18.56 12.49 -15.74
C ASP A 438 18.16 12.67 -14.27
N LEU A 439 19.01 12.23 -13.35
CA LEU A 439 18.73 12.15 -11.91
C LEU A 439 19.80 12.84 -11.07
N ASP A 440 19.44 13.14 -9.83
CA ASP A 440 20.32 13.56 -8.74
C ASP A 440 21.25 14.73 -9.07
N PRO A 441 20.73 15.87 -9.57
CA PRO A 441 21.59 17.00 -9.91
C PRO A 441 22.28 17.59 -8.68
N SER A 442 23.56 17.99 -8.85
CA SER A 442 24.32 18.77 -7.87
C SER A 442 25.07 19.89 -8.56
N ILE A 443 24.86 21.13 -8.13
CA ILE A 443 25.47 22.32 -8.74
C ILE A 443 26.89 22.49 -8.24
N SER A 444 27.81 22.86 -9.12
CA SER A 444 29.19 23.18 -8.76
C SER A 444 29.28 24.39 -7.82
N PRO A 445 30.30 24.48 -6.98
CA PRO A 445 30.47 25.60 -6.03
C PRO A 445 30.55 26.99 -6.67
N ASP A 446 30.99 27.06 -7.92
CA ASP A 446 31.01 28.30 -8.70
C ASP A 446 29.70 28.61 -9.44
N GLY A 447 28.69 27.71 -9.35
CA GLY A 447 27.40 27.87 -9.95
C GLY A 447 27.34 27.71 -11.47
N ARG A 448 28.42 27.23 -12.13
CA ARG A 448 28.53 27.17 -13.61
C ARG A 448 28.14 25.84 -14.19
N SER A 449 28.22 24.77 -13.41
CA SER A 449 28.00 23.40 -13.90
C SER A 449 27.07 22.63 -12.98
N VAL A 450 26.40 21.61 -13.55
CA VAL A 450 25.59 20.62 -12.83
C VAL A 450 26.15 19.25 -13.10
N VAL A 451 26.52 18.51 -12.06
CA VAL A 451 26.78 17.07 -12.17
C VAL A 451 25.49 16.30 -11.93
N PHE A 452 25.23 15.25 -12.68
CA PHE A 452 24.02 14.43 -12.57
C PHE A 452 24.31 12.99 -13.01
N ALA A 453 23.41 12.06 -12.66
CA ALA A 453 23.45 10.67 -13.10
C ALA A 453 22.50 10.50 -14.31
N SER A 454 22.92 9.73 -15.32
CA SER A 454 22.11 9.48 -16.50
C SER A 454 22.42 8.14 -17.14
N ASP A 455 21.43 7.54 -17.80
CA ASP A 455 21.51 6.30 -18.56
C ASP A 455 21.90 6.51 -20.05
N ARG A 456 22.33 7.73 -20.42
CA ARG A 456 22.71 8.11 -21.80
C ARG A 456 24.01 7.51 -22.32
N THR A 457 24.35 6.29 -21.93
CA THR A 457 25.54 5.55 -22.39
C THR A 457 25.15 4.33 -23.21
N ALA A 458 26.11 3.71 -23.89
CA ALA A 458 25.90 2.45 -24.60
C ALA A 458 25.47 1.29 -23.66
N PHE A 459 25.68 1.44 -22.36
CA PHE A 459 25.30 0.46 -21.35
C PHE A 459 23.93 0.76 -20.70
N GLY A 460 23.31 1.91 -21.00
CA GLY A 460 21.99 2.27 -20.53
C GLY A 460 20.92 1.19 -20.74
N PRO A 461 20.87 0.47 -21.89
CA PRO A 461 19.93 -0.63 -22.10
C PRO A 461 20.08 -1.81 -21.14
N HIS A 462 21.18 -1.88 -20.40
CA HIS A 462 21.45 -2.89 -19.37
C HIS A 462 21.16 -2.36 -17.95
N GLY A 463 20.66 -1.13 -17.83
CA GLY A 463 20.36 -0.49 -16.55
C GLY A 463 21.53 0.25 -15.94
N ALA A 464 22.63 0.47 -16.69
CA ALA A 464 23.76 1.25 -16.22
C ALA A 464 23.44 2.75 -16.24
N THR A 465 23.86 3.46 -15.19
CA THR A 465 23.86 4.91 -15.10
C THR A 465 25.28 5.40 -14.88
N ASN A 466 25.66 6.49 -15.52
CA ASN A 466 26.99 7.11 -15.31
C ASN A 466 26.83 8.60 -14.99
N LEU A 467 27.92 9.22 -14.53
CA LEU A 467 27.91 10.64 -14.19
C LEU A 467 28.25 11.51 -15.39
N PHE A 468 27.53 12.60 -15.51
CA PHE A 468 27.70 13.62 -16.53
C PHE A 468 27.81 15.00 -15.90
N VAL A 469 28.42 15.94 -16.63
CA VAL A 469 28.49 17.35 -16.24
C VAL A 469 27.88 18.20 -17.34
N LEU A 470 26.87 18.98 -16.99
CA LEU A 470 26.19 19.97 -17.85
C LEU A 470 26.82 21.35 -17.56
N ASP A 471 27.32 22.03 -18.55
CA ASP A 471 27.69 23.45 -18.49
C ASP A 471 26.43 24.32 -18.66
N LEU A 472 26.10 25.12 -17.64
CA LEU A 472 24.86 25.90 -17.60
C LEU A 472 24.84 27.10 -18.59
N ALA A 473 26.00 27.53 -19.10
CA ALA A 473 26.09 28.65 -20.04
C ALA A 473 25.93 28.16 -21.49
N SER A 474 26.58 27.06 -21.85
CA SER A 474 26.58 26.53 -23.21
C SER A 474 25.52 25.44 -23.45
N GLY A 475 25.02 24.79 -22.37
CA GLY A 475 24.17 23.61 -22.46
C GLY A 475 24.92 22.32 -22.85
N ALA A 476 26.26 22.37 -22.90
CA ALA A 476 27.07 21.22 -23.28
C ALA A 476 27.10 20.15 -22.16
N VAL A 477 26.86 18.89 -22.52
CA VAL A 477 26.94 17.75 -21.62
C VAL A 477 28.20 16.94 -21.93
N ARG A 478 29.00 16.63 -20.94
CA ARG A 478 30.18 15.77 -21.07
C ARG A 478 30.16 14.61 -20.08
N HIS A 479 30.76 13.49 -20.45
CA HIS A 479 30.98 12.36 -19.56
C HIS A 479 31.93 12.73 -18.39
N LEU A 480 31.65 12.20 -17.20
CA LEU A 480 32.55 12.24 -16.07
C LEU A 480 33.00 10.82 -15.68
N THR A 481 32.06 9.87 -15.66
CA THR A 481 32.34 8.44 -15.47
C THR A 481 31.78 7.63 -16.64
N TYR A 482 32.28 6.41 -16.86
CA TYR A 482 31.84 5.55 -17.96
C TYR A 482 32.08 4.08 -17.66
N GLY A 483 31.04 3.26 -17.75
CA GLY A 483 31.11 1.80 -17.58
C GLY A 483 29.76 1.13 -17.43
N ASP A 484 29.79 -0.22 -17.47
CA ASP A 484 28.62 -1.07 -17.28
C ASP A 484 28.34 -1.29 -15.78
N TRP A 485 28.05 -0.20 -15.09
CA TRP A 485 27.69 -0.13 -13.67
C TRP A 485 26.87 1.11 -13.42
N ARG A 486 26.33 1.22 -12.21
CA ARG A 486 25.54 2.36 -11.77
C ARG A 486 26.39 3.31 -10.93
N ASP A 487 26.56 4.52 -11.40
CA ASP A 487 27.10 5.67 -10.66
C ASP A 487 25.92 6.60 -10.35
N GLU A 488 25.54 6.77 -9.08
CA GLU A 488 24.33 7.44 -8.66
C GLU A 488 24.61 8.46 -7.55
N THR A 489 23.66 9.36 -7.30
CA THR A 489 23.65 10.30 -6.17
C THR A 489 24.89 11.21 -6.05
N PRO A 490 25.38 11.82 -7.15
CA PRO A 490 26.55 12.68 -7.08
C PRO A 490 26.32 13.92 -6.21
N ARG A 491 27.34 14.28 -5.42
CA ARG A 491 27.36 15.53 -4.65
C ARG A 491 28.70 16.23 -4.76
N TRP A 492 28.66 17.47 -5.15
CA TRP A 492 29.85 18.32 -5.23
C TRP A 492 30.25 18.79 -3.84
N SER A 493 31.52 18.70 -3.50
CA SER A 493 32.09 19.26 -2.29
C SER A 493 32.95 20.50 -2.61
N ALA A 494 32.59 21.64 -2.06
CA ALA A 494 33.36 22.86 -2.21
C ALA A 494 34.74 22.76 -1.54
N THR A 495 34.84 22.08 -0.41
CA THR A 495 36.07 21.93 0.38
C THR A 495 37.09 21.04 -0.32
N THR A 496 36.65 19.89 -0.88
CA THR A 496 37.56 18.94 -1.51
C THR A 496 37.75 19.19 -3.00
N GLY A 497 36.88 19.98 -3.64
CA GLY A 497 36.83 20.14 -5.09
C GLY A 497 36.44 18.88 -5.84
N ARG A 498 35.97 17.82 -5.13
CA ARG A 498 35.64 16.52 -5.69
C ARG A 498 34.12 16.28 -5.69
N ILE A 499 33.68 15.38 -6.54
CA ILE A 499 32.32 14.89 -6.61
C ILE A 499 32.29 13.54 -5.92
N TRP A 500 31.47 13.41 -4.87
CA TRP A 500 31.26 12.20 -4.10
C TRP A 500 29.99 11.50 -4.63
N PHE A 501 30.03 10.18 -4.84
CA PHE A 501 28.92 9.44 -5.44
C PHE A 501 28.92 7.98 -5.00
N THR A 502 27.81 7.30 -5.25
CA THR A 502 27.63 5.86 -5.04
C THR A 502 27.93 5.12 -6.32
N SER A 503 28.61 3.98 -6.24
CA SER A 503 28.86 3.10 -7.39
C SER A 503 28.76 1.63 -7.01
N ASP A 504 28.20 0.80 -7.89
CA ASP A 504 28.11 -0.66 -7.73
C ASP A 504 29.18 -1.44 -8.55
N ARG A 505 30.18 -0.77 -9.11
CA ARG A 505 31.24 -1.35 -9.96
C ARG A 505 32.01 -2.52 -9.34
N ASP A 506 32.00 -2.64 -8.02
CA ASP A 506 32.61 -3.74 -7.27
C ASP A 506 31.58 -4.80 -6.84
N ASN A 507 30.43 -4.91 -7.53
CA ASN A 507 29.26 -5.75 -7.17
C ASN A 507 28.71 -5.48 -5.76
N THR A 508 29.07 -4.34 -5.18
CA THR A 508 28.60 -3.86 -3.90
C THR A 508 28.53 -2.34 -3.95
N LEU A 509 27.44 -1.76 -3.44
CA LEU A 509 27.31 -0.31 -3.36
C LEU A 509 28.43 0.26 -2.49
N GLN A 510 29.30 1.08 -3.07
CA GLN A 510 30.43 1.73 -2.41
C GLN A 510 30.45 3.22 -2.72
N ILE A 511 31.09 3.98 -1.87
CA ILE A 511 31.29 5.40 -2.06
C ILE A 511 32.61 5.62 -2.78
N TYR A 512 32.54 6.43 -3.83
CA TYR A 512 33.64 6.92 -4.61
C TYR A 512 33.71 8.45 -4.60
N SER A 513 34.87 9.01 -4.90
CA SER A 513 35.01 10.41 -5.23
C SER A 513 35.79 10.57 -6.53
N VAL A 514 35.45 11.59 -7.32
CA VAL A 514 36.09 11.92 -8.59
C VAL A 514 36.35 13.43 -8.66
N ASP A 515 37.48 13.80 -9.22
CA ASP A 515 37.78 15.21 -9.54
C ASP A 515 37.24 15.60 -10.93
N SER A 516 37.42 16.86 -11.29
CA SER A 516 36.95 17.40 -12.57
C SER A 516 37.66 16.80 -13.80
N SER A 517 38.80 16.15 -13.61
CA SER A 517 39.56 15.46 -14.66
C SER A 517 39.09 14.01 -14.90
N GLY A 518 38.20 13.51 -14.04
CA GLY A 518 37.73 12.12 -14.09
C GLY A 518 38.65 11.16 -13.30
N LEU A 519 39.60 11.66 -12.50
CA LEU A 519 40.43 10.83 -11.66
C LEU A 519 39.73 10.49 -10.37
N GLY A 520 39.33 9.23 -10.22
CA GLY A 520 38.54 8.72 -9.13
C GLY A 520 39.27 7.97 -8.07
N ARG A 521 38.65 7.84 -6.92
CA ARG A 521 39.15 7.09 -5.78
C ARG A 521 37.97 6.41 -5.05
N ARG A 522 38.23 5.18 -4.59
CA ARG A 522 37.28 4.48 -3.69
C ARG A 522 37.44 4.97 -2.26
N GLU A 523 36.37 5.37 -1.62
CA GLU A 523 36.33 5.92 -0.26
C GLU A 523 35.90 4.90 0.78
N THR A 524 35.13 3.86 0.37
CA THR A 524 34.64 2.80 1.25
C THR A 524 34.93 1.41 0.69
N ALA A 525 35.15 0.44 1.58
CA ALA A 525 35.28 -0.98 1.27
C ALA A 525 34.40 -1.77 2.23
N THR A 526 33.09 -1.52 2.19
CA THR A 526 32.15 -2.12 3.13
C THR A 526 31.59 -3.44 2.61
N LEU A 527 31.32 -4.36 3.53
CA LEU A 527 30.76 -5.68 3.19
C LEU A 527 29.36 -5.61 2.65
N ASN A 528 28.50 -4.73 3.21
CA ASN A 528 27.05 -4.78 2.96
C ASN A 528 26.55 -3.70 2.01
N GLY A 529 27.16 -2.50 2.02
CA GLY A 529 26.81 -1.39 1.13
C GLY A 529 26.86 -0.04 1.82
N ALA A 530 27.37 0.95 1.07
CA ALA A 530 27.40 2.37 1.44
C ALA A 530 26.94 3.21 0.25
N PHE A 531 26.05 4.19 0.49
CA PHE A 531 25.39 4.97 -0.55
C PHE A 531 24.99 6.36 -0.06
N ASP A 532 24.56 7.25 -0.98
CA ASP A 532 24.11 8.62 -0.73
C ASP A 532 25.14 9.47 0.05
N PRO A 533 26.38 9.61 -0.40
CA PRO A 533 27.40 10.32 0.34
C PRO A 533 27.23 11.84 0.31
N GLN A 534 27.63 12.50 1.39
CA GLN A 534 27.90 13.92 1.40
C GLN A 534 29.12 14.23 2.27
N TYR A 535 30.11 14.87 1.69
CA TYR A 535 31.24 15.41 2.47
C TYR A 535 30.76 16.51 3.42
N VAL A 536 31.29 16.54 4.64
CA VAL A 536 30.88 17.46 5.70
C VAL A 536 32.00 18.47 5.95
N ASP A 537 31.78 19.70 5.51
CA ASP A 537 32.74 20.79 5.68
C ASP A 537 33.04 21.05 7.17
N GLY A 538 34.34 21.02 7.52
CA GLY A 538 34.82 21.23 8.87
C GLY A 538 34.70 20.03 9.82
N ALA A 539 34.39 18.83 9.30
CA ALA A 539 34.42 17.59 10.08
C ALA A 539 35.41 16.56 9.52
N ASP A 540 36.09 16.87 8.43
CA ASP A 540 37.08 16.04 7.72
C ASP A 540 36.59 14.62 7.45
N GLY A 541 35.30 14.52 7.00
CA GLY A 541 34.66 13.27 6.77
C GLY A 541 33.36 13.44 5.99
N PHE A 542 32.61 12.38 5.88
CA PHE A 542 31.34 12.34 5.12
C PHE A 542 30.24 11.59 5.85
N VAL A 543 29.02 12.04 5.69
CA VAL A 543 27.81 11.33 6.09
C VAL A 543 27.28 10.51 4.91
N PHE A 544 26.71 9.35 5.19
CA PHE A 544 26.20 8.46 4.15
C PHE A 544 25.14 7.50 4.69
N GLY A 545 24.38 6.93 3.79
CA GLY A 545 23.53 5.79 4.05
C GLY A 545 24.32 4.49 4.01
N GLY A 546 24.01 3.54 4.87
CA GLY A 546 24.57 2.20 4.84
C GLY A 546 23.54 1.16 5.22
N PHE A 547 23.72 -0.05 4.71
CA PHE A 547 22.83 -1.18 4.99
C PHE A 547 23.53 -2.19 5.88
N ALA A 548 22.91 -2.55 6.98
CA ALA A 548 23.40 -3.59 7.87
C ALA A 548 22.25 -4.11 8.75
N ASN A 549 22.22 -5.41 8.98
CA ASN A 549 21.21 -6.07 9.79
C ASN A 549 19.77 -5.84 9.28
N LEU A 550 19.55 -5.92 7.96
CA LEU A 550 18.28 -5.66 7.30
C LEU A 550 17.72 -4.26 7.60
N SER A 551 18.58 -3.30 7.80
CA SER A 551 18.20 -1.92 8.13
C SER A 551 19.07 -0.92 7.39
N PHE A 552 18.40 0.07 6.83
CA PHE A 552 19.05 1.29 6.35
C PHE A 552 19.40 2.19 7.55
N ASN A 553 20.64 2.62 7.64
CA ASN A 553 21.11 3.42 8.77
C ASN A 553 21.99 4.56 8.25
N LEU A 554 22.11 5.65 9.01
CA LEU A 554 23.07 6.70 8.71
C LEU A 554 24.37 6.49 9.45
N TYR A 555 25.46 6.79 8.75
CA TYR A 555 26.83 6.69 9.24
C TYR A 555 27.61 7.98 8.98
N PHE A 556 28.68 8.15 9.75
CA PHE A 556 29.73 9.13 9.52
C PHE A 556 31.08 8.40 9.50
N ALA A 557 31.87 8.66 8.47
CA ALA A 557 33.25 8.19 8.37
C ALA A 557 34.20 9.36 8.10
N ARG A 558 35.43 9.25 8.57
CA ARG A 558 36.50 10.20 8.21
C ARG A 558 36.94 9.94 6.77
N ALA A 559 37.18 10.99 6.03
CA ALA A 559 37.72 10.88 4.68
C ALA A 559 39.20 10.53 4.73
N THR A 560 39.61 9.59 3.89
CA THR A 560 41.01 9.16 3.80
C THR A 560 41.77 9.92 2.69
N LEU A 561 41.56 11.24 2.63
CA LEU A 561 42.08 12.09 1.53
C LEU A 561 43.59 11.98 1.28
N ASP A 562 44.36 11.61 2.29
CA ASP A 562 45.84 11.53 2.23
C ASP A 562 46.38 10.10 2.21
N SER A 563 45.59 9.06 2.12
CA SER A 563 46.03 7.68 2.43
C SER A 563 46.69 6.90 1.30
N GLY A 564 47.08 7.54 0.19
CA GLY A 564 47.74 6.83 -0.93
C GLY A 564 46.86 5.74 -1.58
N ALA A 565 45.54 5.82 -1.42
CA ALA A 565 44.61 4.91 -2.05
C ALA A 565 44.79 4.93 -3.58
N PRO A 566 44.74 3.78 -4.26
CA PRO A 566 44.97 3.73 -5.69
C PRO A 566 43.97 4.63 -6.42
N THR A 567 44.47 5.51 -7.26
CA THR A 567 43.67 6.35 -8.16
C THR A 567 43.16 5.49 -9.32
N ILE A 568 41.88 5.64 -9.61
CA ILE A 568 41.18 4.89 -10.65
C ILE A 568 40.83 5.89 -11.75
N ALA A 569 41.21 5.64 -12.99
CA ALA A 569 40.70 6.40 -14.14
C ALA A 569 39.25 5.99 -14.37
N LEU A 570 38.34 6.89 -14.10
CA LEU A 570 36.88 6.62 -14.18
C LEU A 570 36.28 7.09 -15.51
N ALA A 571 36.89 8.09 -16.17
CA ALA A 571 36.37 8.64 -17.40
C ALA A 571 37.01 7.98 -18.62
N SER A 572 36.22 7.76 -19.69
CA SER A 572 36.69 7.49 -21.01
C SER A 572 36.57 8.75 -21.89
N GLU A 573 37.62 9.09 -22.65
CA GLU A 573 37.59 10.21 -23.59
C GLU A 573 36.67 9.97 -24.79
N ARG A 574 36.19 8.76 -24.99
CA ARG A 574 35.29 8.43 -26.10
C ARG A 574 33.85 8.81 -25.73
N ALA A 575 33.34 9.82 -26.45
CA ALA A 575 31.89 10.06 -26.46
C ALA A 575 31.20 8.75 -26.89
N SER A 576 30.58 8.08 -25.96
CA SER A 576 29.73 6.93 -26.29
C SER A 576 28.45 7.46 -26.92
N PRO A 577 28.01 6.92 -28.06
CA PRO A 577 26.65 7.17 -28.49
C PRO A 577 25.70 6.65 -27.41
N GLY A 578 24.67 7.40 -27.11
CA GLY A 578 23.56 6.90 -26.29
C GLY A 578 22.92 5.69 -26.96
N TRP A 579 22.07 5.01 -26.26
CA TRP A 579 21.31 3.91 -26.83
C TRP A 579 20.08 4.42 -27.60
N GLU A 580 19.65 3.64 -28.58
CA GLU A 580 18.47 3.89 -29.39
C GLU A 580 17.39 2.82 -29.14
N TRP A 581 16.20 3.07 -29.62
CA TRP A 581 15.04 2.18 -29.47
C TRP A 581 14.87 1.27 -30.72
N PRO A 582 15.61 0.19 -30.88
CA PRO A 582 15.47 -0.68 -32.06
C PRO A 582 14.12 -1.38 -32.12
N GLU A 583 13.49 -1.61 -30.98
CA GLU A 583 12.24 -2.35 -30.84
C GLU A 583 11.02 -1.60 -31.40
N LEU A 584 11.04 -0.27 -31.44
CA LEU A 584 9.94 0.55 -31.98
C LEU A 584 9.76 0.38 -33.50
N SER A 585 10.77 -0.09 -34.20
CA SER A 585 10.70 -0.41 -35.63
C SER A 585 10.05 -1.77 -35.92
N ALA A 586 9.77 -2.59 -34.89
CA ALA A 586 9.14 -3.88 -35.07
C ALA A 586 7.73 -3.73 -35.70
N PRO A 587 7.36 -4.54 -36.69
CA PRO A 587 6.07 -4.44 -37.40
C PRO A 587 4.86 -4.51 -36.50
N ALA A 588 4.95 -5.27 -35.41
CA ALA A 588 3.90 -5.40 -34.39
C ALA A 588 3.56 -4.08 -33.66
N VAL A 589 4.49 -3.12 -33.64
CA VAL A 589 4.35 -1.83 -32.95
C VAL A 589 4.19 -0.69 -33.96
N ALA A 590 5.01 -0.65 -35.03
CA ALA A 590 5.05 0.44 -35.99
C ALA A 590 3.73 0.65 -36.75
N ASN A 591 2.97 -0.41 -36.97
CA ASN A 591 1.71 -0.37 -37.74
C ASN A 591 0.46 -0.28 -36.85
N THR A 592 0.63 -0.12 -35.53
CA THR A 592 -0.51 -0.10 -34.58
C THR A 592 -1.05 1.31 -34.46
N THR A 593 -2.34 1.49 -34.78
CA THR A 593 -3.03 2.77 -34.68
C THR A 593 -3.83 2.84 -33.37
N PRO A 594 -3.68 3.90 -32.56
CA PRO A 594 -4.49 4.11 -31.36
C PRO A 594 -5.98 4.16 -31.68
N THR A 595 -6.78 3.51 -30.86
CA THR A 595 -8.24 3.56 -30.94
C THR A 595 -8.82 3.98 -29.62
N PRO A 596 -9.88 4.82 -29.59
CA PRO A 596 -10.51 5.20 -28.35
C PRO A 596 -10.99 3.99 -27.55
N TYR A 597 -10.80 4.03 -26.23
CA TYR A 597 -11.30 2.99 -25.34
C TYR A 597 -12.84 2.92 -25.41
N LYS A 598 -13.37 1.73 -25.63
CA LYS A 598 -14.81 1.44 -25.61
C LYS A 598 -15.13 0.57 -24.39
N LYS A 599 -16.01 1.07 -23.54
CA LYS A 599 -16.47 0.36 -22.35
C LYS A 599 -17.15 -0.98 -22.75
N ARG A 600 -16.65 -2.06 -22.19
CA ARG A 600 -17.23 -3.39 -22.33
C ARG A 600 -17.31 -4.00 -20.94
N TYR A 601 -18.50 -4.40 -20.55
CA TYR A 601 -18.73 -5.00 -19.24
C TYR A 601 -18.56 -6.51 -19.34
N GLY A 602 -17.81 -7.07 -18.42
CA GLY A 602 -17.59 -8.51 -18.27
C GLY A 602 -17.96 -8.96 -16.87
N LEU A 603 -18.33 -10.23 -16.73
CA LEU A 603 -18.52 -10.85 -15.42
C LEU A 603 -17.15 -11.05 -14.76
N ASP A 604 -16.88 -10.37 -13.65
CA ASP A 604 -15.65 -10.48 -12.91
C ASP A 604 -15.70 -11.64 -11.92
N PHE A 605 -16.86 -11.75 -11.26
CA PHE A 605 -17.02 -12.67 -10.16
C PHE A 605 -18.49 -13.07 -9.99
N ALA A 606 -18.72 -14.35 -9.80
CA ALA A 606 -20.00 -14.89 -9.36
C ALA A 606 -19.73 -15.93 -8.28
N ALA A 607 -20.37 -15.78 -7.13
CA ALA A 607 -20.32 -16.77 -6.08
C ALA A 607 -21.69 -16.96 -5.46
N GLY A 608 -21.96 -18.19 -5.05
CA GLY A 608 -23.13 -18.55 -4.26
C GLY A 608 -22.69 -19.28 -2.99
N GLU A 609 -23.44 -19.10 -1.94
CA GLU A 609 -23.27 -19.88 -0.71
C GLU A 609 -24.62 -20.29 -0.12
N ALA A 610 -24.59 -21.38 0.63
CA ALA A 610 -25.70 -21.83 1.43
C ALA A 610 -25.21 -22.15 2.83
N ALA A 611 -25.92 -21.65 3.83
CA ALA A 611 -25.69 -21.96 5.23
C ALA A 611 -26.97 -22.56 5.83
N VAL A 612 -26.80 -23.63 6.60
CA VAL A 612 -27.91 -24.26 7.33
C VAL A 612 -27.56 -24.23 8.82
N ALA A 613 -28.39 -23.58 9.61
CA ALA A 613 -28.29 -23.57 11.07
C ALA A 613 -29.42 -24.46 11.65
N PRO A 614 -29.09 -25.61 12.28
CA PRO A 614 -30.07 -26.48 12.89
C PRO A 614 -30.97 -25.71 13.87
N GLY A 615 -32.28 -25.76 13.68
CA GLY A 615 -33.27 -25.09 14.50
C GLY A 615 -33.50 -23.60 14.17
N LEU A 616 -32.65 -22.96 13.35
CA LEU A 616 -32.77 -21.56 12.96
C LEU A 616 -33.19 -21.35 11.49
N GLY A 617 -32.91 -22.31 10.62
CA GLY A 617 -33.28 -22.25 9.20
C GLY A 617 -32.09 -22.35 8.26
N SER A 618 -32.32 -22.02 6.99
CA SER A 618 -31.28 -21.98 5.96
C SER A 618 -31.24 -20.62 5.27
N GLN A 619 -30.02 -20.18 4.95
CA GLN A 619 -29.76 -19.01 4.12
C GLN A 619 -29.05 -19.44 2.86
N GLN A 620 -29.52 -18.94 1.73
CA GLN A 620 -28.87 -19.12 0.43
C GLN A 620 -28.68 -17.75 -0.21
N GLY A 621 -27.56 -17.57 -0.88
CA GLY A 621 -27.27 -16.30 -1.51
C GLY A 621 -26.34 -16.44 -2.71
N ALA A 622 -26.40 -15.45 -3.61
CA ALA A 622 -25.49 -15.30 -4.73
C ALA A 622 -25.10 -13.82 -4.88
N VAL A 623 -23.85 -13.58 -5.24
CA VAL A 623 -23.34 -12.26 -5.57
C VAL A 623 -22.69 -12.33 -6.95
N MET A 624 -22.98 -11.33 -7.79
CA MET A 624 -22.37 -11.17 -9.10
C MET A 624 -21.80 -9.76 -9.21
N LEU A 625 -20.59 -9.66 -9.71
CA LEU A 625 -19.89 -8.41 -10.00
C LEU A 625 -19.56 -8.36 -11.50
N PHE A 626 -19.94 -7.29 -12.14
CA PHE A 626 -19.56 -6.97 -13.51
C PHE A 626 -18.85 -5.62 -13.50
N SER A 627 -17.77 -5.51 -14.25
CA SER A 627 -17.13 -4.20 -14.44
C SER A 627 -16.57 -4.05 -15.85
N ASP A 628 -16.20 -2.82 -16.20
CA ASP A 628 -15.43 -2.54 -17.39
C ASP A 628 -13.92 -2.86 -17.19
N MET A 629 -13.09 -2.68 -18.23
CA MET A 629 -11.67 -3.04 -18.17
C MET A 629 -10.88 -2.20 -17.16
N LEU A 630 -11.25 -0.94 -16.95
CA LEU A 630 -10.59 -0.03 -16.03
C LEU A 630 -11.17 -0.06 -14.60
N ASN A 631 -12.25 -0.84 -14.42
CA ASN A 631 -13.01 -0.92 -13.16
C ASN A 631 -13.65 0.41 -12.72
N ASP A 632 -13.80 1.33 -13.67
CA ASP A 632 -14.43 2.64 -13.45
C ASP A 632 -15.95 2.53 -13.26
N HIS A 633 -16.54 1.52 -13.87
CA HIS A 633 -17.97 1.23 -13.85
C HIS A 633 -18.21 -0.18 -13.32
N GLN A 634 -18.98 -0.31 -12.26
CA GLN A 634 -19.27 -1.58 -11.62
C GLN A 634 -20.77 -1.80 -11.50
N PHE A 635 -21.23 -3.01 -11.79
CA PHE A 635 -22.58 -3.49 -11.51
C PHE A 635 -22.47 -4.62 -10.48
N ILE A 636 -23.12 -4.46 -9.36
CA ILE A 636 -23.18 -5.44 -8.29
C ILE A 636 -24.61 -5.93 -8.18
N ALA A 637 -24.82 -7.22 -8.36
CA ALA A 637 -26.12 -7.85 -8.15
C ALA A 637 -26.03 -8.86 -7.01
N THR A 638 -26.99 -8.81 -6.09
CA THR A 638 -27.10 -9.79 -5.00
C THR A 638 -28.47 -10.45 -5.04
N LEU A 639 -28.52 -11.73 -4.70
CA LEU A 639 -29.74 -12.48 -4.53
C LEU A 639 -29.59 -13.32 -3.26
N SER A 640 -30.57 -13.28 -2.36
CA SER A 640 -30.55 -14.12 -1.16
C SER A 640 -31.95 -14.52 -0.74
N SER A 641 -32.07 -15.66 -0.09
CA SER A 641 -33.31 -16.11 0.52
C SER A 641 -33.01 -16.70 1.89
N PHE A 642 -33.87 -16.39 2.85
CA PHE A 642 -33.81 -16.93 4.20
C PHE A 642 -35.05 -17.76 4.46
N SER A 643 -34.88 -19.02 4.87
CA SER A 643 -35.97 -19.95 5.15
C SER A 643 -35.89 -20.47 6.59
N TYR A 644 -36.98 -20.34 7.35
CA TYR A 644 -37.07 -20.91 8.70
C TYR A 644 -37.29 -22.43 8.65
N SER A 645 -36.87 -23.14 9.70
CA SER A 645 -37.13 -24.59 9.80
C SER A 645 -38.62 -24.89 9.78
N GLY A 646 -39.05 -25.72 8.82
CA GLY A 646 -40.46 -26.12 8.62
C GLY A 646 -41.18 -25.48 7.44
N SER A 647 -40.56 -24.55 6.71
CA SER A 647 -41.13 -23.97 5.50
C SER A 647 -40.73 -24.78 4.24
N GLY A 648 -41.71 -25.13 3.39
CA GLY A 648 -41.43 -25.81 2.13
C GLY A 648 -40.81 -24.91 1.06
N LEU A 649 -40.41 -25.49 -0.08
CA LEU A 649 -39.77 -24.77 -1.22
C LEU A 649 -40.63 -23.59 -1.76
N GLY A 650 -41.96 -23.56 -1.56
CA GLY A 650 -42.81 -22.44 -1.93
C GLY A 650 -42.48 -21.14 -1.20
N ASN A 651 -41.98 -21.20 0.02
CA ASN A 651 -41.59 -20.02 0.83
C ASN A 651 -40.25 -19.41 0.46
N LEU A 652 -39.46 -20.08 -0.37
CA LEU A 652 -38.16 -19.63 -0.84
C LEU A 652 -38.27 -18.39 -1.72
N LEU A 653 -39.28 -18.32 -2.59
CA LEU A 653 -39.57 -17.18 -3.44
C LEU A 653 -40.21 -16.02 -2.66
N ASP A 654 -41.03 -16.32 -1.66
CA ASP A 654 -41.63 -15.30 -0.80
C ASP A 654 -40.58 -14.54 0.02
N ASN A 655 -39.55 -15.25 0.47
CA ASN A 655 -38.44 -14.68 1.27
C ASN A 655 -37.25 -14.23 0.43
N LEU A 656 -37.45 -14.06 -0.89
CA LEU A 656 -36.37 -13.62 -1.78
C LEU A 656 -36.04 -12.14 -1.52
N SER A 657 -34.78 -11.87 -1.27
CA SER A 657 -34.17 -10.56 -1.23
C SER A 657 -33.21 -10.40 -2.39
N GLY A 658 -33.11 -9.23 -2.98
CA GLY A 658 -32.18 -8.99 -4.08
C GLY A 658 -31.86 -7.51 -4.20
N SER A 659 -30.70 -7.22 -4.77
CA SER A 659 -30.30 -5.85 -5.12
C SER A 659 -29.55 -5.83 -6.44
N ALA A 660 -29.67 -4.71 -7.13
CA ALA A 660 -28.82 -4.36 -8.27
C ALA A 660 -28.35 -2.93 -8.08
N PHE A 661 -27.03 -2.75 -8.07
CA PHE A 661 -26.38 -1.48 -7.81
C PHE A 661 -25.34 -1.19 -8.90
N TYR A 662 -25.39 0.01 -9.46
CA TYR A 662 -24.41 0.55 -10.39
C TYR A 662 -23.57 1.61 -9.71
N LEU A 663 -22.24 1.53 -9.86
CA LEU A 663 -21.27 2.48 -9.32
C LEU A 663 -20.44 3.06 -10.45
N ASN A 664 -20.27 4.37 -10.47
CA ASN A 664 -19.38 5.13 -11.36
C ASN A 664 -18.30 5.83 -10.55
N GLN A 665 -17.03 5.50 -10.84
CA GLN A 665 -15.83 6.04 -10.18
C GLN A 665 -14.88 6.74 -11.16
N THR A 666 -15.33 7.09 -12.36
CA THR A 666 -14.52 7.71 -13.42
C THR A 666 -13.97 9.08 -13.02
N HIS A 667 -14.66 9.81 -12.16
CA HIS A 667 -14.36 11.17 -11.78
C HIS A 667 -14.20 11.29 -10.26
N ARG A 668 -13.67 12.44 -9.81
CA ARG A 668 -13.55 12.74 -8.38
C ARG A 668 -14.87 12.59 -7.62
N ILE A 669 -16.00 12.97 -8.23
CA ILE A 669 -17.33 12.66 -7.71
C ILE A 669 -17.67 11.22 -8.08
N ASN A 670 -17.59 10.32 -7.12
CA ASN A 670 -18.09 8.97 -7.30
C ASN A 670 -19.58 8.95 -6.99
N TRP A 671 -20.36 8.28 -7.81
CA TRP A 671 -21.80 8.16 -7.58
C TRP A 671 -22.31 6.79 -7.94
N GLY A 672 -23.38 6.38 -7.28
CA GLY A 672 -24.02 5.12 -7.55
C GLY A 672 -25.52 5.19 -7.39
N VAL A 673 -26.21 4.32 -8.12
CA VAL A 673 -27.67 4.13 -8.04
C VAL A 673 -28.01 2.66 -8.04
N GLY A 674 -29.05 2.29 -7.32
CA GLY A 674 -29.47 0.92 -7.26
C GLY A 674 -30.92 0.77 -6.88
N ALA A 675 -31.43 -0.43 -7.10
CA ALA A 675 -32.74 -0.87 -6.64
C ALA A 675 -32.59 -2.13 -5.80
N TYR A 676 -33.46 -2.29 -4.83
CA TYR A 676 -33.42 -3.44 -3.93
C TYR A 676 -34.81 -3.86 -3.47
N ARG A 677 -34.89 -5.13 -3.09
CA ARG A 677 -35.96 -5.71 -2.30
C ARG A 677 -35.33 -6.50 -1.17
N LEU A 678 -35.64 -6.12 0.06
CA LEU A 678 -35.20 -6.82 1.27
C LEU A 678 -36.41 -7.37 1.99
N ARG A 679 -36.39 -8.62 2.37
CA ARG A 679 -37.37 -9.23 3.24
C ARG A 679 -36.64 -10.03 4.32
N GLY A 680 -37.00 -9.77 5.56
CA GLY A 680 -36.35 -10.47 6.67
C GLY A 680 -37.08 -10.23 7.98
N LEU A 681 -36.59 -10.95 8.99
CA LEU A 681 -36.94 -10.72 10.38
C LEU A 681 -35.83 -9.89 11.02
N PHE A 682 -36.23 -8.85 11.70
CA PHE A 682 -35.33 -7.91 12.34
C PHE A 682 -35.69 -7.76 13.81
N PHE A 683 -34.68 -7.41 14.61
CA PHE A 683 -34.84 -7.07 16.02
C PHE A 683 -34.57 -5.57 16.18
N GLU A 684 -35.42 -4.88 16.92
CA GLU A 684 -35.23 -3.49 17.26
C GLU A 684 -35.15 -3.35 18.80
N GLY A 685 -34.03 -2.86 19.28
CA GLY A 685 -33.82 -2.65 20.71
C GLY A 685 -33.53 -3.94 21.47
N ASP A 686 -34.48 -4.78 21.71
CA ASP A 686 -34.38 -6.03 22.43
C ASP A 686 -34.95 -7.22 21.63
N PHE A 687 -34.70 -8.43 22.10
CA PHE A 687 -35.21 -9.65 21.43
C PHE A 687 -36.74 -9.78 21.51
N THR A 688 -37.41 -8.95 22.28
CA THR A 688 -38.87 -8.93 22.38
C THR A 688 -39.51 -8.07 21.30
N SER A 689 -38.75 -7.19 20.67
CA SER A 689 -39.21 -6.30 19.59
C SER A 689 -38.85 -6.90 18.21
N LEU A 690 -39.37 -8.09 17.95
CA LEU A 690 -39.21 -8.78 16.64
C LEU A 690 -40.22 -8.22 15.66
N PHE A 691 -39.76 -7.86 14.46
CA PHE A 691 -40.60 -7.46 13.35
C PHE A 691 -40.17 -8.10 12.02
N GLN A 692 -41.12 -8.31 11.17
CA GLN A 692 -40.90 -8.67 9.77
C GLN A 692 -41.07 -7.43 8.92
N GLU A 693 -40.09 -7.19 8.03
CA GLU A 693 -40.17 -6.07 7.10
C GLU A 693 -39.91 -6.57 5.68
N THR A 694 -40.74 -6.11 4.75
CA THR A 694 -40.48 -6.19 3.33
C THR A 694 -40.32 -4.76 2.82
N ALA A 695 -39.08 -4.43 2.50
CA ALA A 695 -38.71 -3.12 1.95
C ALA A 695 -38.26 -3.29 0.50
N TYR A 696 -38.76 -2.45 -0.38
CA TYR A 696 -38.25 -2.34 -1.76
C TYR A 696 -38.16 -0.87 -2.15
N GLY A 697 -37.13 -0.55 -2.90
CA GLY A 697 -36.89 0.86 -3.19
C GLY A 697 -35.69 1.10 -4.09
N VAL A 698 -35.37 2.38 -4.23
CA VAL A 698 -34.20 2.86 -4.93
C VAL A 698 -33.26 3.58 -3.98
N LEU A 699 -31.98 3.45 -4.25
CA LEU A 699 -30.88 4.05 -3.50
C LEU A 699 -30.01 4.87 -4.45
N GLY A 700 -29.74 6.11 -4.10
CA GLY A 700 -28.72 6.94 -4.72
C GLY A 700 -27.64 7.32 -3.71
N GLN A 701 -26.40 7.29 -4.14
CA GLN A 701 -25.27 7.68 -3.27
C GLN A 701 -24.30 8.55 -4.08
N VAL A 702 -23.74 9.56 -3.43
CA VAL A 702 -22.68 10.42 -3.97
C VAL A 702 -21.57 10.51 -2.93
N ARG A 703 -20.32 10.31 -3.38
CA ARG A 703 -19.13 10.43 -2.54
C ARG A 703 -18.18 11.43 -3.20
N TYR A 704 -17.79 12.45 -2.45
CA TYR A 704 -16.82 13.44 -2.87
C TYR A 704 -15.58 13.42 -1.97
N PRO A 705 -14.46 12.82 -2.42
CA PRO A 705 -13.19 12.87 -1.69
C PRO A 705 -12.59 14.28 -1.82
N ILE A 706 -12.56 15.02 -0.71
CA ILE A 706 -11.89 16.33 -0.62
C ILE A 706 -10.38 16.15 -0.74
N SER A 707 -9.85 15.09 -0.12
CA SER A 707 -8.45 14.69 -0.17
C SER A 707 -8.32 13.19 0.15
N ARG A 708 -7.09 12.64 0.10
CA ARG A 708 -6.81 11.29 0.56
C ARG A 708 -7.39 10.99 1.96
N PHE A 709 -7.49 11.99 2.84
CA PHE A 709 -7.88 11.82 4.24
C PHE A 709 -9.30 12.28 4.58
N ARG A 710 -10.00 12.96 3.68
CA ARG A 710 -11.30 13.60 3.97
C ARG A 710 -12.27 13.40 2.83
N ARG A 711 -13.56 13.15 3.15
CA ARG A 711 -14.65 13.07 2.16
C ARG A 711 -15.99 13.49 2.73
N ILE A 712 -16.89 13.82 1.83
CA ILE A 712 -18.32 14.00 2.08
C ILE A 712 -19.07 12.91 1.34
N GLU A 713 -20.04 12.31 1.98
CA GLU A 713 -20.93 11.30 1.40
C GLU A 713 -22.37 11.76 1.57
N ALA A 714 -23.17 11.67 0.51
CA ALA A 714 -24.59 11.88 0.53
C ALA A 714 -25.30 10.60 0.07
N GLU A 715 -26.33 10.21 0.80
CA GLU A 715 -27.17 9.06 0.47
C GLU A 715 -28.62 9.52 0.42
N PHE A 716 -29.31 9.11 -0.64
CA PHE A 716 -30.75 9.27 -0.80
C PHE A 716 -31.39 7.90 -0.99
N ARG A 717 -32.49 7.64 -0.28
CA ARG A 717 -33.24 6.40 -0.36
C ARG A 717 -34.73 6.70 -0.43
N LEU A 718 -35.41 6.12 -1.40
CA LEU A 718 -36.87 6.11 -1.48
C LEU A 718 -37.30 4.65 -1.45
N GLU A 719 -37.97 4.25 -0.37
CA GLU A 719 -38.37 2.86 -0.15
C GLU A 719 -39.83 2.72 0.29
N HIS A 720 -40.46 1.69 -0.24
CA HIS A 720 -41.75 1.20 0.30
C HIS A 720 -41.43 0.19 1.39
N SER A 721 -41.87 0.46 2.63
CA SER A 721 -41.72 -0.41 3.78
C SER A 721 -43.08 -0.97 4.20
N ASP A 722 -43.19 -2.31 4.20
CA ASP A 722 -44.30 -3.04 4.82
C ASP A 722 -43.73 -3.80 6.03
N ARG A 723 -43.97 -3.23 7.20
CA ARG A 723 -43.41 -3.73 8.49
C ARG A 723 -44.56 -4.27 9.34
N PHE A 724 -44.38 -5.49 9.83
CA PHE A 724 -45.27 -6.15 10.79
C PHE A 724 -44.50 -6.46 12.10
N ASP A 725 -45.00 -5.86 13.20
CA ASP A 725 -44.42 -6.03 14.52
C ASP A 725 -45.13 -7.19 15.27
N PHE A 726 -44.37 -8.22 15.67
CA PHE A 726 -44.90 -9.40 16.36
C PHE A 726 -45.21 -9.17 17.83
N ALA A 727 -44.58 -8.20 18.48
CA ALA A 727 -44.81 -7.86 19.86
C ALA A 727 -45.83 -6.74 20.00
N SER A 728 -47.08 -7.07 20.10
CA SER A 728 -48.23 -6.14 20.11
C SER A 728 -48.47 -5.37 21.42
N ASN A 729 -47.51 -5.31 22.33
CA ASN A 729 -47.76 -4.65 23.64
C ASN A 729 -47.62 -3.12 23.62
N VAL A 730 -47.26 -2.49 22.50
CA VAL A 730 -46.99 -1.05 22.42
C VAL A 730 -47.71 -0.33 21.25
N ALA A 731 -48.21 -1.05 20.26
CA ALA A 731 -48.77 -0.40 19.09
C ALA A 731 -50.26 -0.73 18.91
N SER A 732 -51.09 0.29 18.80
CA SER A 732 -52.48 0.19 18.33
C SER A 732 -52.61 -0.32 16.90
N GLU A 733 -51.49 -0.36 16.11
CA GLU A 733 -51.41 -0.85 14.76
C GLU A 733 -50.17 -1.75 14.59
N PRO A 734 -50.31 -3.10 14.54
CA PRO A 734 -49.21 -4.02 14.38
C PRO A 734 -48.55 -3.98 13.00
N ARG A 735 -49.21 -3.37 12.00
CA ARG A 735 -48.68 -3.28 10.63
C ARG A 735 -48.53 -1.81 10.18
N ARG A 736 -47.40 -1.49 9.62
CA ARG A 736 -47.13 -0.18 9.02
C ARG A 736 -46.79 -0.38 7.53
N VAL A 737 -47.46 0.32 6.66
CA VAL A 737 -47.14 0.43 5.24
C VAL A 737 -46.88 1.90 4.91
N ALA A 738 -45.70 2.22 4.43
CA ALA A 738 -45.31 3.60 4.13
C ALA A 738 -44.29 3.69 2.99
N TRP A 739 -44.33 4.78 2.24
CA TRP A 739 -43.19 5.23 1.43
C TRP A 739 -42.31 6.14 2.28
N LEU A 740 -41.05 5.74 2.45
CA LEU A 740 -40.06 6.48 3.24
C LEU A 740 -39.03 7.12 2.32
N ALA A 741 -38.83 8.43 2.46
CA ALA A 741 -37.74 9.16 1.83
C ALA A 741 -36.68 9.47 2.89
N ALA A 742 -35.53 8.79 2.79
CA ALA A 742 -34.40 8.95 3.72
C ALA A 742 -33.25 9.66 3.03
N ASN A 743 -32.68 10.67 3.70
CA ASN A 743 -31.54 11.44 3.23
C ASN A 743 -30.48 11.51 4.32
N TYR A 744 -29.25 11.18 3.98
CA TYR A 744 -28.12 11.22 4.90
C TYR A 744 -26.98 12.02 4.31
N LEU A 745 -26.33 12.84 5.14
CA LEU A 745 -25.09 13.54 4.82
C LEU A 745 -24.04 13.16 5.87
N THR A 746 -22.91 12.68 5.40
CA THR A 746 -21.80 12.22 6.27
C THR A 746 -20.51 12.92 5.87
N TYR A 747 -19.81 13.47 6.85
CA TYR A 747 -18.41 13.88 6.71
C TYR A 747 -17.51 12.86 7.37
N VAL A 748 -16.45 12.41 6.68
CA VAL A 748 -15.49 11.43 7.16
C VAL A 748 -14.08 11.97 7.06
N LYS A 749 -13.28 11.77 8.11
CA LYS A 749 -11.83 11.98 8.13
C LYS A 749 -11.13 10.73 8.64
N ASP A 750 -10.05 10.30 7.98
CA ASP A 750 -9.19 9.20 8.42
C ASP A 750 -7.76 9.42 7.97
N ASN A 751 -6.85 9.71 8.92
CA ASN A 751 -5.42 9.75 8.71
C ASN A 751 -4.68 8.78 9.65
N SER A 752 -5.35 7.72 10.08
CA SER A 752 -4.81 6.73 11.00
C SER A 752 -3.72 5.89 10.34
N LEU A 753 -2.68 5.58 11.12
CA LEU A 753 -1.62 4.65 10.79
C LEU A 753 -1.95 3.28 11.37
N TRP A 754 -1.87 2.25 10.53
CA TRP A 754 -2.21 0.88 10.90
C TRP A 754 -0.98 -0.02 11.03
N LEU A 755 -1.01 -0.91 12.01
CA LEU A 755 -0.26 -2.16 12.04
C LEU A 755 -1.22 -3.33 11.81
N ALA A 756 -0.66 -4.53 11.62
CA ALA A 756 -1.45 -5.74 11.38
C ALA A 756 -2.57 -5.99 12.41
N THR A 757 -2.42 -5.52 13.65
CA THR A 757 -3.40 -5.68 14.75
C THR A 757 -4.35 -4.50 14.91
N GLY A 758 -4.19 -3.42 14.16
CA GLY A 758 -5.05 -2.24 14.20
C GLY A 758 -4.32 -0.90 14.21
N PRO A 759 -5.07 0.21 14.29
CA PRO A 759 -4.48 1.55 14.24
C PRO A 759 -3.69 1.89 15.50
N ILE A 760 -2.54 2.57 15.31
CA ILE A 760 -1.61 2.93 16.39
C ILE A 760 -1.33 4.43 16.50
N ASP A 761 -1.62 5.22 15.47
CA ASP A 761 -1.40 6.67 15.46
C ASP A 761 -2.45 7.36 14.59
N GLY A 762 -2.61 8.68 14.74
CA GLY A 762 -3.53 9.47 13.96
C GLY A 762 -4.92 9.59 14.57
N GLU A 763 -5.88 9.96 13.73
CA GLU A 763 -7.28 10.09 14.13
C GLU A 763 -8.22 9.74 12.99
N ARG A 764 -9.40 9.28 13.33
CA ARG A 764 -10.50 9.12 12.37
C ARG A 764 -11.82 9.48 13.04
N TYR A 765 -12.69 10.12 12.27
CA TYR A 765 -14.03 10.43 12.73
C TYR A 765 -15.02 10.55 11.58
N SER A 766 -16.29 10.29 11.93
CA SER A 766 -17.43 10.54 11.05
C SER A 766 -18.50 11.32 11.80
N VAL A 767 -19.16 12.20 11.07
CA VAL A 767 -20.33 12.94 11.56
C VAL A 767 -21.43 12.79 10.54
N THR A 768 -22.58 12.26 10.93
CA THR A 768 -23.72 12.01 10.08
C THR A 768 -24.94 12.79 10.55
N ALA A 769 -25.60 13.45 9.63
CA ALA A 769 -26.94 14.03 9.81
C ALA A 769 -27.90 13.37 8.83
N GLY A 770 -29.09 12.96 9.28
CA GLY A 770 -30.09 12.27 8.46
C GLY A 770 -31.50 12.70 8.75
N LEU A 771 -32.34 12.65 7.74
CA LEU A 771 -33.77 12.91 7.78
C LEU A 771 -34.54 11.80 7.09
N VAL A 772 -35.61 11.30 7.71
CA VAL A 772 -36.52 10.30 7.16
C VAL A 772 -37.94 10.84 7.20
N ASN A 773 -38.60 10.90 6.05
CA ASN A 773 -39.96 11.36 5.90
C ASN A 773 -40.89 10.24 5.42
N ASP A 774 -42.03 10.11 6.02
CA ASP A 774 -43.13 9.29 5.53
C ASP A 774 -43.90 10.10 4.49
N VAL A 775 -43.71 9.77 3.21
CA VAL A 775 -44.26 10.52 2.09
C VAL A 775 -45.77 10.35 1.99
N ASN A 776 -46.30 9.16 2.33
CA ASN A 776 -47.74 8.88 2.24
C ASN A 776 -48.56 9.72 3.18
N HIS A 777 -48.06 9.95 4.39
CA HIS A 777 -48.79 10.65 5.44
C HIS A 777 -48.34 12.09 5.66
N GLY A 778 -47.33 12.57 4.87
CA GLY A 778 -46.77 13.91 5.02
C GLY A 778 -46.12 14.13 6.40
N ARG A 779 -45.60 13.08 6.99
CA ARG A 779 -45.11 13.09 8.37
C ARG A 779 -43.59 13.08 8.42
N PHE A 780 -43.06 13.67 9.45
CA PHE A 780 -41.67 13.62 9.79
C PHE A 780 -41.37 12.37 10.62
N ASP A 781 -40.89 11.28 9.97
CA ASP A 781 -40.71 9.98 10.59
C ASP A 781 -39.55 9.98 11.60
N ALA A 782 -38.33 10.40 11.15
CA ALA A 782 -37.16 10.48 12.04
C ALA A 782 -36.09 11.46 11.56
N TYR A 783 -35.34 11.99 12.50
CA TYR A 783 -34.04 12.60 12.27
C TYR A 783 -32.96 11.85 13.03
N VAL A 784 -31.72 11.87 12.50
CA VAL A 784 -30.58 11.19 13.07
C VAL A 784 -29.37 12.12 13.07
N PHE A 785 -28.72 12.22 14.24
CA PHE A 785 -27.39 12.80 14.36
C PHE A 785 -26.47 11.76 15.01
N SER A 786 -25.33 11.48 14.38
CA SER A 786 -24.33 10.58 14.95
C SER A 786 -22.92 11.11 14.74
N GLY A 787 -22.04 10.84 15.71
CA GLY A 787 -20.64 11.15 15.63
C GLY A 787 -19.81 10.02 16.24
N ASP A 788 -18.78 9.55 15.55
CA ASP A 788 -17.82 8.58 16.07
C ASP A 788 -16.43 9.16 15.90
N TYR A 789 -15.79 9.58 16.97
CA TYR A 789 -14.43 10.12 17.01
C TYR A 789 -13.50 9.12 17.64
N ARG A 790 -12.36 8.84 16.99
CA ARG A 790 -11.33 7.93 17.48
C ARG A 790 -9.96 8.57 17.33
N ARG A 791 -9.19 8.56 18.41
CA ARG A 791 -7.84 9.08 18.47
C ARG A 791 -6.88 7.97 18.91
N TYR A 792 -5.77 7.86 18.19
CA TYR A 792 -4.71 6.92 18.49
C TYR A 792 -3.46 7.71 18.84
N LEU A 793 -2.99 7.52 20.07
CA LEU A 793 -1.82 8.18 20.62
C LEU A 793 -0.70 7.16 20.73
N ARG A 794 0.25 7.25 19.85
CA ARG A 794 1.40 6.35 19.84
C ARG A 794 2.30 6.62 21.02
N THR A 795 2.54 5.62 21.88
CA THR A 795 3.39 5.71 23.07
C THR A 795 4.79 5.12 22.83
N SER A 796 4.92 4.19 21.87
CA SER A 796 6.19 3.67 21.38
C SER A 796 6.03 3.20 19.92
N ARG A 797 7.09 2.63 19.32
CA ARG A 797 6.99 2.08 17.95
C ARG A 797 5.86 1.07 17.78
N ARG A 798 5.47 0.36 18.84
CA ARG A 798 4.53 -0.77 18.79
C ARG A 798 3.42 -0.71 19.85
N THR A 799 3.37 0.39 20.61
CA THR A 799 2.34 0.59 21.65
C THR A 799 1.57 1.87 21.40
N ALA A 800 0.27 1.83 21.70
CA ALA A 800 -0.62 2.97 21.51
C ALA A 800 -1.72 3.01 22.57
N VAL A 801 -2.19 4.21 22.88
CA VAL A 801 -3.45 4.44 23.58
C VAL A 801 -4.50 4.83 22.54
N ALA A 802 -5.54 4.02 22.41
CA ALA A 802 -6.69 4.29 21.56
C ALA A 802 -7.84 4.84 22.43
N VAL A 803 -8.41 5.95 22.00
CA VAL A 803 -9.57 6.57 22.66
C VAL A 803 -10.69 6.69 21.64
N ARG A 804 -11.93 6.38 22.06
CA ARG A 804 -13.14 6.52 21.23
C ARG A 804 -14.21 7.26 21.99
N ALA A 805 -14.89 8.17 21.29
CA ALA A 805 -16.10 8.83 21.74
C ALA A 805 -17.16 8.69 20.65
N LEU A 806 -18.27 8.04 20.96
CA LEU A 806 -19.43 7.88 20.08
C LEU A 806 -20.62 8.60 20.70
N GLY A 807 -21.34 9.37 19.88
CA GLY A 807 -22.60 9.98 20.21
C GLY A 807 -23.67 9.65 19.18
N TYR A 808 -24.88 9.38 19.62
CA TYR A 808 -26.04 9.12 18.77
C TYR A 808 -27.29 9.78 19.35
N TRP A 809 -28.02 10.45 18.48
CA TRP A 809 -29.29 11.07 18.81
C TRP A 809 -30.25 10.93 17.64
N THR A 810 -31.42 10.37 17.89
CA THR A 810 -32.52 10.30 16.97
C THR A 810 -33.81 10.73 17.65
N GLY A 811 -34.74 11.28 16.90
CA GLY A 811 -36.06 11.70 17.31
C GLY A 811 -37.02 11.73 16.12
N GLY A 812 -38.28 12.10 16.36
CA GLY A 812 -39.35 12.05 15.38
C GLY A 812 -40.52 11.20 15.86
N GLU A 813 -41.45 10.87 14.98
CA GLU A 813 -42.59 10.02 15.34
C GLU A 813 -42.17 8.55 15.55
N ARG A 814 -41.22 8.06 14.78
CA ARG A 814 -40.73 6.65 14.79
C ARG A 814 -39.20 6.57 14.74
N PRO A 815 -38.54 7.08 15.79
CA PRO A 815 -37.10 7.06 15.83
C PRO A 815 -36.56 5.63 15.95
N ARG A 816 -35.52 5.27 15.17
CA ARG A 816 -34.87 3.96 15.23
C ARG A 816 -33.91 3.89 16.42
N LEU A 817 -33.87 2.75 17.10
CA LEU A 817 -32.98 2.52 18.22
C LEU A 817 -31.58 2.16 17.73
N ILE A 818 -30.57 2.67 18.45
CA ILE A 818 -29.20 2.17 18.29
C ILE A 818 -28.88 1.14 19.37
N ASN A 819 -28.13 0.11 19.01
CA ASN A 819 -27.51 -0.84 19.95
C ASN A 819 -26.02 -0.53 20.07
N ILE A 820 -25.52 -0.29 21.29
CA ILE A 820 -24.12 0.02 21.55
C ILE A 820 -23.40 -1.02 22.40
N GLY A 821 -23.99 -2.19 22.63
CA GLY A 821 -23.36 -3.34 23.26
C GLY A 821 -22.45 -4.12 22.29
N GLY A 822 -21.84 -5.18 22.80
CA GLY A 822 -20.98 -6.09 22.05
C GLY A 822 -19.54 -5.62 21.86
N SER A 823 -18.76 -6.45 21.20
CA SER A 823 -17.29 -6.25 21.04
C SER A 823 -16.90 -4.98 20.28
N TRP A 824 -17.81 -4.38 19.50
CA TRP A 824 -17.62 -3.12 18.77
C TRP A 824 -18.10 -1.88 19.54
N GLY A 825 -18.78 -2.10 20.62
CA GLY A 825 -19.34 -1.06 21.48
C GLY A 825 -18.90 -1.23 22.93
N LEU A 826 -19.87 -1.35 23.83
CA LEU A 826 -19.65 -1.63 25.23
C LEU A 826 -19.37 -3.14 25.43
N ARG A 827 -18.11 -3.48 25.63
CA ARG A 827 -17.64 -4.86 25.81
C ARG A 827 -18.24 -5.52 27.06
N GLY A 828 -18.49 -6.81 26.97
CA GLY A 828 -19.09 -7.58 28.05
C GLY A 828 -20.63 -7.48 28.09
N TYR A 829 -21.26 -6.65 27.28
CA TYR A 829 -22.71 -6.56 27.16
C TYR A 829 -23.15 -7.08 25.80
N PRO A 830 -24.32 -7.72 25.69
CA PRO A 830 -24.79 -8.26 24.42
C PRO A 830 -25.02 -7.15 23.40
N TYR A 831 -24.81 -7.48 22.12
CA TYR A 831 -24.99 -6.54 21.03
C TYR A 831 -26.46 -6.07 20.92
N PHE A 832 -27.40 -7.02 21.06
CA PHE A 832 -28.82 -6.73 20.96
C PHE A 832 -29.48 -6.60 22.35
N GLY A 833 -30.41 -5.66 22.49
CA GLY A 833 -31.45 -5.61 23.47
C GLY A 833 -31.10 -5.03 24.85
N TYR A 834 -29.83 -5.00 25.24
CA TYR A 834 -29.50 -4.56 26.57
C TYR A 834 -29.08 -3.09 26.67
N VAL A 835 -28.27 -2.62 25.73
CA VAL A 835 -27.76 -1.25 25.68
C VAL A 835 -28.25 -0.59 24.39
N SER A 836 -29.54 -0.23 24.39
CA SER A 836 -30.22 0.34 23.23
C SER A 836 -31.01 1.59 23.62
N GLY A 837 -31.18 2.48 22.67
CA GLY A 837 -31.99 3.70 22.87
C GLY A 837 -32.03 4.62 21.67
N THR A 838 -32.86 5.65 21.75
CA THR A 838 -32.89 6.72 20.74
C THR A 838 -31.80 7.76 20.98
N ARG A 839 -31.19 7.73 22.15
CA ARG A 839 -30.04 8.55 22.54
C ARG A 839 -28.99 7.64 23.18
N ALA A 840 -27.71 7.81 22.74
CA ALA A 840 -26.64 7.02 23.29
C ALA A 840 -25.31 7.78 23.26
N TRP A 841 -24.42 7.43 24.16
CA TRP A 841 -23.02 7.78 24.10
C TRP A 841 -22.15 6.62 24.63
N LEU A 842 -20.94 6.52 24.07
CA LEU A 842 -19.92 5.56 24.49
C LEU A 842 -18.57 6.28 24.55
N LEU A 843 -17.85 6.07 25.63
CA LEU A 843 -16.44 6.41 25.78
C LEU A 843 -15.65 5.13 26.00
N SER A 844 -14.57 4.96 25.25
CA SER A 844 -13.70 3.79 25.34
C SER A 844 -12.25 4.22 25.33
N ALA A 845 -11.43 3.61 26.18
CA ALA A 845 -9.99 3.78 26.20
C ALA A 845 -9.32 2.40 26.20
N GLU A 846 -8.27 2.24 25.41
CA GLU A 846 -7.56 0.97 25.27
C GLU A 846 -6.07 1.23 25.10
N TRP A 847 -5.25 0.68 26.00
CA TRP A 847 -3.80 0.66 25.84
C TRP A 847 -3.37 -0.66 25.17
N ARG A 848 -2.73 -0.58 24.02
CA ARG A 848 -2.30 -1.70 23.18
C ARG A 848 -0.80 -1.88 23.26
N PHE A 849 -0.33 -3.13 23.41
CA PHE A 849 1.08 -3.47 23.52
C PHE A 849 1.36 -4.85 22.93
N PRO A 850 2.57 -5.09 22.34
CA PRO A 850 2.94 -6.39 21.79
C PRO A 850 3.21 -7.37 22.93
N ILE A 851 2.75 -8.62 22.77
CA ILE A 851 3.08 -9.74 23.68
C ILE A 851 4.16 -10.60 23.02
N THR A 852 3.95 -10.99 21.77
CA THR A 852 4.91 -11.76 20.97
C THR A 852 4.82 -11.37 19.51
N ASP A 853 5.94 -11.52 18.79
CA ASP A 853 6.01 -11.18 17.37
C ASP A 853 5.50 -12.31 16.48
N TYR A 854 5.61 -13.54 16.95
CA TYR A 854 5.05 -14.73 16.32
C TYR A 854 4.76 -15.79 17.38
N LEU A 855 3.85 -16.70 17.07
CA LEU A 855 3.54 -17.87 17.88
C LEU A 855 3.71 -19.11 17.00
N ALA A 856 4.69 -19.95 17.32
CA ALA A 856 4.89 -21.23 16.64
C ALA A 856 4.27 -22.35 17.49
N LEU A 857 3.28 -23.05 16.93
CA LEU A 857 2.62 -24.19 17.56
C LEU A 857 3.10 -25.47 16.87
N GLY A 858 3.82 -26.34 17.58
CA GLY A 858 4.13 -27.69 17.14
C GLY A 858 2.87 -28.59 17.27
N LEU A 859 2.32 -28.99 16.15
CA LEU A 859 1.20 -29.93 16.09
C LEU A 859 1.71 -31.30 15.60
N PRO A 860 1.01 -32.40 15.90
CA PRO A 860 1.40 -33.73 15.39
C PRO A 860 1.48 -33.81 13.85
N ILE A 861 0.78 -32.89 13.15
CA ILE A 861 0.72 -32.80 11.68
C ILE A 861 1.69 -31.77 11.09
N GLY A 862 2.54 -31.13 11.92
CA GLY A 862 3.50 -30.10 11.52
C GLY A 862 3.45 -28.85 12.41
N ALA A 863 4.41 -27.94 12.24
CA ALA A 863 4.44 -26.67 12.95
C ALA A 863 3.53 -25.65 12.26
N VAL A 864 2.61 -25.05 13.01
CA VAL A 864 1.80 -23.92 12.56
C VAL A 864 2.40 -22.65 13.16
N GLN A 865 2.82 -21.74 12.29
CA GLN A 865 3.31 -20.44 12.71
C GLN A 865 2.17 -19.42 12.59
N LEU A 866 1.77 -18.83 13.71
CA LEU A 866 0.74 -17.80 13.77
C LEU A 866 1.40 -16.42 13.86
N PRO A 867 0.77 -15.37 13.34
CA PRO A 867 1.20 -13.99 13.52
C PRO A 867 1.30 -13.60 14.99
N GLY A 868 2.00 -12.51 15.26
CA GLY A 868 2.20 -12.04 16.64
C GLY A 868 0.91 -11.73 17.38
N VAL A 869 0.96 -11.87 18.70
CA VAL A 869 -0.16 -11.58 19.61
C VAL A 869 0.06 -10.22 20.27
N GLN A 870 -0.98 -9.39 20.25
CA GLN A 870 -1.01 -8.10 20.92
C GLN A 870 -1.93 -8.18 22.14
N GLY A 871 -1.50 -7.61 23.26
CA GLY A 871 -2.29 -7.40 24.46
C GLY A 871 -2.99 -6.04 24.45
N ALA A 872 -4.08 -5.94 25.19
CA ALA A 872 -4.78 -4.69 25.43
C ALA A 872 -5.28 -4.61 26.87
N LEU A 873 -5.18 -3.43 27.49
CA LEU A 873 -5.92 -3.07 28.69
C LEU A 873 -7.01 -2.09 28.27
N PHE A 874 -8.25 -2.33 28.67
CA PHE A 874 -9.35 -1.49 28.24
C PHE A 874 -10.29 -1.08 29.37
N ALA A 875 -10.96 0.05 29.16
CA ALA A 875 -12.09 0.53 29.97
C ALA A 875 -13.11 1.18 29.03
N ASP A 876 -14.38 0.79 29.19
CA ASP A 876 -15.51 1.29 28.40
C ASP A 876 -16.57 1.81 29.35
N VAL A 877 -17.20 2.93 29.01
CA VAL A 877 -18.35 3.51 29.72
C VAL A 877 -19.36 3.98 28.71
N ALA A 878 -20.62 3.63 28.89
CA ALA A 878 -21.68 3.97 27.95
C ALA A 878 -23.04 4.17 28.65
N ARG A 879 -23.93 4.87 27.97
CA ARG A 879 -25.34 4.99 28.30
C ARG A 879 -26.16 5.05 27.04
N ALA A 880 -27.26 4.30 27.03
CA ALA A 880 -28.26 4.40 25.99
C ALA A 880 -29.65 4.45 26.66
N TRP A 881 -30.49 5.34 26.16
CA TRP A 881 -31.82 5.53 26.71
C TRP A 881 -32.81 6.04 25.67
N THR A 882 -34.09 5.82 25.97
CA THR A 882 -35.22 6.42 25.24
C THR A 882 -36.03 7.23 26.25
N PRO A 883 -36.52 8.44 25.94
CA PRO A 883 -37.25 9.27 26.89
C PRO A 883 -38.50 8.61 27.53
N THR A 884 -39.07 7.62 26.81
CA THR A 884 -40.30 6.92 27.22
C THR A 884 -40.09 5.58 27.90
N THR A 885 -38.83 5.09 28.00
CA THR A 885 -38.52 3.78 28.58
C THR A 885 -37.64 3.93 29.84
N THR A 886 -37.60 2.88 30.66
CA THR A 886 -36.76 2.84 31.85
C THR A 886 -35.27 2.96 31.48
N ASP A 887 -34.64 4.04 31.92
CA ASP A 887 -33.21 4.28 31.74
C ASP A 887 -32.41 3.36 32.67
N ARG A 888 -31.53 2.55 32.14
CA ARG A 888 -30.66 1.64 32.89
C ARG A 888 -29.46 2.35 33.53
N GLY A 889 -29.29 3.64 33.27
CA GLY A 889 -28.19 4.43 33.80
C GLY A 889 -26.87 4.21 33.01
N THR A 890 -25.79 4.63 33.62
CA THR A 890 -24.44 4.47 33.04
C THR A 890 -23.91 3.08 33.34
N LEU A 891 -23.51 2.39 32.27
CA LEU A 891 -22.93 1.04 32.29
C LEU A 891 -21.47 1.12 31.95
N GLY A 892 -20.70 0.12 32.31
CA GLY A 892 -19.29 0.08 31.95
C GLY A 892 -18.64 -1.28 32.13
N SER A 893 -17.43 -1.40 31.59
CA SER A 893 -16.61 -2.57 31.72
C SER A 893 -15.14 -2.19 31.68
N TRP A 894 -14.30 -3.07 32.21
CA TRP A 894 -12.85 -2.99 32.11
C TRP A 894 -12.25 -4.39 32.09
N GLY A 895 -11.08 -4.52 31.49
CA GLY A 895 -10.45 -5.84 31.38
C GLY A 895 -9.19 -5.89 30.55
N LEU A 896 -8.86 -7.13 30.21
CA LEU A 896 -7.74 -7.52 29.38
C LEU A 896 -8.24 -8.05 28.03
N GLY A 897 -7.51 -7.78 26.98
CA GLY A 897 -7.80 -8.30 25.66
C GLY A 897 -6.58 -8.88 24.98
N LEU A 898 -6.79 -9.92 24.18
CA LEU A 898 -5.80 -10.49 23.28
C LEU A 898 -6.25 -10.26 21.84
N ARG A 899 -5.31 -9.90 20.97
CA ARG A 899 -5.53 -9.64 19.55
C ARG A 899 -4.54 -10.45 18.75
N MET A 900 -5.01 -11.24 17.80
CA MET A 900 -4.18 -12.01 16.89
C MET A 900 -4.64 -11.77 15.45
N PRO A 901 -3.81 -11.20 14.57
CA PRO A 901 -4.16 -11.04 13.17
C PRO A 901 -4.20 -12.41 12.50
N ILE A 902 -5.19 -12.65 11.65
CA ILE A 902 -5.29 -13.89 10.85
C ILE A 902 -4.93 -13.59 9.41
N ALA A 903 -5.50 -12.54 8.87
CA ALA A 903 -5.20 -11.97 7.56
C ALA A 903 -5.65 -10.52 7.60
N GLU A 904 -4.85 -9.58 7.11
CA GLU A 904 -5.25 -8.17 7.10
C GLU A 904 -6.56 -7.96 6.29
N PRO A 905 -7.54 -7.29 6.87
CA PRO A 905 -7.61 -6.64 8.20
C PRO A 905 -8.31 -7.47 9.30
N LEU A 906 -8.40 -8.80 9.18
CA LEU A 906 -9.13 -9.69 10.08
C LEU A 906 -8.31 -10.06 11.33
N VAL A 907 -8.94 -9.96 12.48
CA VAL A 907 -8.34 -10.21 13.79
C VAL A 907 -9.22 -11.13 14.61
N LEU A 908 -8.61 -12.13 15.25
CA LEU A 908 -9.19 -12.82 16.41
C LEU A 908 -8.99 -11.99 17.66
N ARG A 909 -10.05 -11.82 18.40
CA ARG A 909 -10.07 -11.01 19.61
C ARG A 909 -10.73 -11.76 20.74
N LEU A 910 -10.03 -11.81 21.88
CA LEU A 910 -10.54 -12.37 23.13
C LEU A 910 -10.47 -11.28 24.18
N ASP A 911 -11.61 -10.84 24.69
CA ASP A 911 -11.72 -9.84 25.77
C ASP A 911 -12.25 -10.51 27.03
N MET A 912 -11.58 -10.30 28.16
CA MET A 912 -11.93 -10.82 29.46
C MET A 912 -11.95 -9.67 30.48
N GLY A 913 -12.98 -9.60 31.30
CA GLY A 913 -13.05 -8.50 32.23
C GLY A 913 -14.24 -8.53 33.18
N TYR A 914 -14.51 -7.35 33.72
CA TYR A 914 -15.55 -7.12 34.70
C TYR A 914 -16.49 -6.03 34.18
N ARG A 915 -17.80 -6.26 34.39
CA ARG A 915 -18.86 -5.26 34.18
C ARG A 915 -19.09 -4.49 35.48
N PHE A 916 -19.40 -3.21 35.34
CA PHE A 916 -19.95 -2.43 36.45
C PHE A 916 -21.24 -1.74 36.01
N HIS A 917 -22.29 -1.87 36.81
CA HIS A 917 -23.57 -1.22 36.60
C HIS A 917 -24.23 -0.93 37.92
N ARG A 918 -25.06 0.10 37.96
CA ARG A 918 -25.96 0.33 39.07
C ARG A 918 -27.28 -0.38 38.77
N GLY A 919 -27.48 -1.58 39.32
CA GLY A 919 -28.71 -2.37 39.21
C GLY A 919 -28.45 -3.85 38.90
N ASN A 920 -29.21 -4.75 39.54
CA ASN A 920 -29.14 -6.20 39.38
C ASN A 920 -30.12 -6.67 38.31
N VAL A 921 -29.77 -6.52 37.01
CA VAL A 921 -30.68 -6.96 35.95
C VAL A 921 -29.88 -7.84 34.96
N ASP A 922 -30.48 -8.93 34.48
CA ASP A 922 -29.89 -9.86 33.53
C ASP A 922 -29.91 -9.35 32.08
N LEU A 923 -29.40 -10.20 31.18
CA LEU A 923 -29.40 -9.99 29.73
C LEU A 923 -30.78 -9.69 29.12
N TYR A 924 -31.84 -10.05 29.84
CA TYR A 924 -33.22 -9.90 29.37
C TYR A 924 -34.01 -8.86 30.21
N GLY A 925 -33.35 -8.10 31.07
CA GLY A 925 -34.00 -7.14 31.93
C GLY A 925 -34.69 -7.73 33.15
N LEU A 926 -34.45 -9.01 33.47
CA LEU A 926 -34.99 -9.69 34.65
C LEU A 926 -34.02 -9.58 35.81
N PRO A 927 -34.47 -9.42 37.03
CA PRO A 927 -33.61 -9.42 38.22
C PRO A 927 -32.86 -10.75 38.34
N THR A 928 -31.50 -10.72 38.28
CA THR A 928 -30.73 -11.95 38.43
C THR A 928 -30.06 -12.06 39.76
N ARG A 929 -30.11 -13.26 40.29
CA ARG A 929 -29.38 -13.66 41.48
C ARG A 929 -27.91 -14.04 41.23
N ASP A 930 -27.47 -14.41 39.97
CA ASP A 930 -26.28 -15.25 39.91
C ASP A 930 -25.37 -15.17 38.67
N ARG A 931 -25.33 -14.09 37.89
CA ARG A 931 -24.18 -13.92 36.99
C ARG A 931 -23.26 -12.84 37.50
N GLY A 932 -22.11 -13.27 38.03
CA GLY A 932 -21.07 -12.38 38.53
C GLY A 932 -20.63 -11.35 37.49
N PRO A 933 -19.92 -10.32 37.88
CA PRO A 933 -19.52 -9.20 37.02
C PRO A 933 -18.53 -9.59 35.91
N ARG A 934 -18.07 -10.84 35.92
CA ARG A 934 -17.07 -11.37 34.96
C ARG A 934 -17.68 -11.67 33.60
N PHE A 935 -16.91 -11.43 32.54
CA PHE A 935 -17.27 -11.80 31.17
C PHE A 935 -16.04 -12.29 30.38
N VAL A 936 -16.32 -13.07 29.34
CA VAL A 936 -15.37 -13.48 28.31
C VAL A 936 -16.09 -13.33 26.98
N ASP A 937 -15.58 -12.44 26.12
CA ASP A 937 -16.11 -12.19 24.79
C ASP A 937 -15.09 -12.65 23.75
N PHE A 938 -15.54 -13.50 22.84
CA PHE A 938 -14.77 -13.92 21.69
C PHE A 938 -15.31 -13.21 20.45
N PHE A 939 -14.43 -12.67 19.64
CA PHE A 939 -14.82 -11.95 18.46
C PHE A 939 -13.86 -12.28 17.30
N PHE A 940 -14.46 -12.48 16.14
CA PHE A 940 -13.76 -12.62 14.86
C PHE A 940 -14.24 -11.53 13.91
N GLY A 941 -13.35 -10.74 13.36
CA GLY A 941 -13.71 -9.66 12.45
C GLY A 941 -12.65 -8.58 12.35
N PHE A 942 -13.05 -7.40 11.91
CA PHE A 942 -12.14 -6.27 11.79
C PHE A 942 -11.81 -5.65 13.15
N ASN A 943 -10.57 -5.22 13.34
CA ASN A 943 -10.20 -4.41 14.49
C ASN A 943 -10.50 -2.91 14.22
N TYR A 944 -10.79 -2.15 15.27
CA TYR A 944 -11.12 -0.73 15.15
C TYR A 944 -10.15 0.16 15.90
#